data_093b7f3e73680590d2e33213c797c4da
#
_entry.id   093b7f3e73680590d2e33213c797c4da
#
_cell.length_a   1.000
_cell.length_b   1.000
_cell.length_c   1.000
_cell.angle_alpha   90.00
_cell.angle_beta   90.00
_cell.angle_gamma   90.00
#
_symmetry.space_group_name_H-M   'P 1'
#
loop_
_entity.id
_entity.type
_entity.pdbx_description
1 polymer ?
#
loop_
_entity_poly.entity_id
_entity_poly.type
_entity_poly.pdbx_seq_one_letter_code
_entity_poly.pdbx_strand_id
1 'polypeptide(L)'
;MRTLPAAAALAALFSSAVLTAAPAAFADTVRPIAVKDADDTVVDGVHQRLFFSARYQNEIVVTDYTGKVTATLTGLPQVRDLELSPDSGTLYAAVEGADKIVAFDTATLKQTAEYPTGARTIPSRLAYADGRLWFGYGDQWESGLGMVDLTAETPTVTLDLAAGHDFSSPPELYADPDNPGTLLALDAHISSGPIVVYDISSGTPVIRVSADKGGFYHDAALTPDGQNVVVAGPGNRALTEYRLSDLAEVRTYPVVSEPETVSVAPDGTVAATVLDTDNVGDTYVFSTDPSRPASIRNLSDGWMPWGGHSTNWSADGSKLFVLGGSDDSTLFHVVDEPRKYAPALKVNAPATATRAKSLTVTGALTATLPLPAGTPLTVTRTDLESPNGKSLGTKYLGSGGKFSFKDTPPAGGKVTYKVTYAGDATHTAASAADVVAVSRATPTLTLNNNRKVYAYGKDVTFTAHLGTTYKNRKVEIWADPFGTDKPNKLVKSGTVNSSGNLSVTLRLTRDTKVVAKFAGDSRYKPKTATSTVGAKVKVSTSISGQYKTKYTWGHTYYYFHKSKDPLFTTTMTAYPNRSQQLQLEVYYQGTWYDAGSEYFKLSSTGVSKVRLGGTHETGYRMRVRSSYYNSTSGDVVNSTTHGAWKYFIFTS
;
A
#
# COMPACT_ATOMS: atom_id res chain seq x y z
N MET A 1 16.89 33.15 -5.35
CA MET A 1 16.61 31.75 -5.64
C MET A 1 16.99 30.94 -4.41
N ARG A 2 16.01 30.39 -3.70
CA ARG A 2 16.20 29.57 -2.50
C ARG A 2 16.25 28.09 -2.91
N THR A 3 17.35 27.44 -2.65
CA THR A 3 17.48 25.98 -2.83
C THR A 3 17.20 25.27 -1.50
N LEU A 4 16.26 24.36 -1.50
CA LEU A 4 15.91 23.45 -0.41
C LEU A 4 16.97 22.33 -0.30
N PRO A 5 17.28 21.82 0.89
CA PRO A 5 18.18 20.70 1.03
C PRO A 5 17.45 19.38 0.72
N ALA A 6 18.07 18.54 -0.09
CA ALA A 6 17.63 17.20 -0.40
C ALA A 6 17.67 16.29 0.85
N ALA A 7 16.54 15.72 1.20
CA ALA A 7 16.45 14.64 2.18
C ALA A 7 17.04 13.36 1.58
N ALA A 8 18.06 12.80 2.20
CA ALA A 8 18.62 11.52 1.84
C ALA A 8 17.63 10.40 2.24
N ALA A 9 17.00 9.78 1.27
CA ALA A 9 16.21 8.57 1.43
C ALA A 9 17.14 7.39 1.72
N LEU A 10 17.00 6.79 2.88
CA LEU A 10 17.68 5.57 3.26
C LEU A 10 16.94 4.40 2.57
N ALA A 11 17.46 3.93 1.44
CA ALA A 11 17.00 2.70 0.79
C ALA A 11 17.43 1.50 1.64
N ALA A 12 16.49 0.91 2.38
CA ALA A 12 16.67 -0.39 2.98
C ALA A 12 16.48 -1.46 1.88
N LEU A 13 17.55 -2.12 1.52
CA LEU A 13 17.53 -3.34 0.70
C LEU A 13 16.81 -4.44 1.49
N PHE A 14 15.53 -4.66 1.17
CA PHE A 14 14.84 -5.89 1.53
C PHE A 14 15.24 -6.98 0.51
N SER A 15 16.05 -7.91 0.92
CA SER A 15 16.17 -9.19 0.24
C SER A 15 14.82 -9.90 0.34
N SER A 16 14.12 -10.00 -0.77
CA SER A 16 12.92 -10.80 -0.93
C SER A 16 13.28 -12.29 -0.82
N ALA A 17 13.13 -12.85 0.39
CA ALA A 17 12.97 -14.28 0.51
C ALA A 17 11.63 -14.64 -0.13
N VAL A 18 11.66 -15.46 -1.16
CA VAL A 18 10.48 -16.08 -1.74
C VAL A 18 9.86 -16.96 -0.64
N LEU A 19 8.88 -16.41 0.07
CA LEU A 19 7.93 -17.25 0.79
C LEU A 19 7.16 -18.03 -0.30
N THR A 20 7.25 -19.35 -0.29
CA THR A 20 6.21 -20.19 -0.87
C THR A 20 4.94 -19.81 -0.13
N ALA A 21 4.11 -19.00 -0.76
CA ALA A 21 2.80 -18.68 -0.27
C ALA A 21 2.06 -20.01 -0.09
N ALA A 22 1.60 -20.29 1.13
CA ALA A 22 0.42 -21.13 1.27
C ALA A 22 -0.63 -20.55 0.30
N PRO A 23 -1.42 -21.40 -0.40
CA PRO A 23 -2.44 -20.89 -1.30
C PRO A 23 -3.19 -19.78 -0.55
N ALA A 24 -3.28 -18.62 -1.17
CA ALA A 24 -4.05 -17.52 -0.62
C ALA A 24 -5.44 -18.11 -0.38
N ALA A 25 -5.97 -18.00 0.83
CA ALA A 25 -7.39 -18.25 1.04
C ALA A 25 -8.09 -17.35 0.02
N PHE A 26 -8.84 -17.93 -0.90
CA PHE A 26 -9.66 -17.19 -1.82
C PHE A 26 -10.59 -16.35 -0.95
N ALA A 27 -10.49 -15.07 -1.03
CA ALA A 27 -11.35 -14.12 -0.34
C ALA A 27 -12.08 -13.35 -1.42
N ASP A 28 -13.38 -13.16 -1.22
CA ASP A 28 -14.16 -12.27 -2.06
C ASP A 28 -13.40 -10.94 -2.21
N THR A 29 -13.34 -10.42 -3.42
CA THR A 29 -12.63 -9.17 -3.70
C THR A 29 -13.61 -8.13 -4.24
N VAL A 30 -13.37 -6.88 -3.92
CA VAL A 30 -14.13 -5.75 -4.43
C VAL A 30 -13.17 -4.75 -5.06
N ARG A 31 -13.60 -4.19 -6.18
CA ARG A 31 -12.83 -3.16 -6.88
C ARG A 31 -13.79 -2.12 -7.50
N PRO A 32 -13.55 -0.83 -7.30
CA PRO A 32 -14.23 0.18 -8.09
C PRO A 32 -13.81 0.08 -9.56
N ILE A 33 -14.78 0.10 -10.46
CA ILE A 33 -14.56 0.19 -11.90
C ILE A 33 -15.02 1.56 -12.41
N ALA A 34 -14.37 2.05 -13.47
CA ALA A 34 -14.66 3.38 -14.02
C ALA A 34 -15.89 3.36 -14.96
N VAL A 35 -16.96 2.70 -14.53
CA VAL A 35 -18.25 2.69 -15.19
C VAL A 35 -19.23 3.41 -14.29
N LYS A 36 -19.92 4.39 -14.83
CA LYS A 36 -21.02 5.04 -14.14
C LYS A 36 -22.29 4.38 -14.63
N ASP A 37 -22.98 3.67 -13.72
CA ASP A 37 -24.24 3.01 -14.01
C ASP A 37 -24.14 2.03 -15.22
N ALA A 38 -23.67 0.83 -14.95
CA ALA A 38 -23.60 -0.23 -15.96
C ALA A 38 -25.00 -0.76 -16.22
N ASP A 39 -25.49 -0.61 -17.46
CA ASP A 39 -26.80 -1.13 -17.85
C ASP A 39 -26.75 -2.66 -18.06
N ASP A 40 -25.62 -3.19 -18.52
CA ASP A 40 -25.47 -4.61 -18.77
C ASP A 40 -24.02 -5.10 -18.62
N THR A 41 -23.87 -6.40 -18.35
CA THR A 41 -22.58 -7.07 -18.19
C THR A 41 -22.60 -8.45 -18.79
N VAL A 42 -21.64 -8.76 -19.67
CA VAL A 42 -21.45 -10.11 -20.20
C VAL A 42 -20.07 -10.67 -19.91
N VAL A 43 -20.01 -11.99 -19.72
CA VAL A 43 -18.79 -12.72 -19.35
C VAL A 43 -18.26 -13.52 -20.54
N ASP A 44 -17.11 -13.12 -21.05
CA ASP A 44 -16.35 -13.88 -22.04
C ASP A 44 -15.46 -14.92 -21.35
N GLY A 45 -15.95 -16.15 -21.34
CA GLY A 45 -15.24 -17.28 -20.73
C GLY A 45 -14.00 -17.71 -21.51
N VAL A 46 -13.96 -17.48 -22.81
CA VAL A 46 -12.85 -17.87 -23.69
C VAL A 46 -11.62 -16.99 -23.43
N HIS A 47 -11.82 -15.68 -23.33
CA HIS A 47 -10.72 -14.73 -23.13
C HIS A 47 -10.57 -14.30 -21.65
N GLN A 48 -11.40 -14.82 -20.73
CA GLN A 48 -11.42 -14.49 -19.30
C GLN A 48 -11.55 -12.99 -19.04
N ARG A 49 -12.54 -12.37 -19.64
CA ARG A 49 -12.83 -10.94 -19.50
C ARG A 49 -14.33 -10.68 -19.35
N LEU A 50 -14.64 -9.47 -18.89
CA LEU A 50 -16.00 -8.97 -18.82
C LEU A 50 -16.11 -7.70 -19.66
N PHE A 51 -17.30 -7.51 -20.23
CA PHE A 51 -17.69 -6.30 -20.94
C PHE A 51 -18.82 -5.63 -20.17
N PHE A 52 -18.71 -4.33 -19.95
CA PHE A 52 -19.72 -3.52 -19.24
C PHE A 52 -20.20 -2.43 -20.18
N SER A 53 -21.50 -2.34 -20.40
CA SER A 53 -22.09 -1.22 -21.12
C SER A 53 -22.11 0.01 -20.21
N ALA A 54 -21.44 1.09 -20.63
CA ALA A 54 -21.38 2.35 -19.92
C ALA A 54 -22.19 3.40 -20.69
N ARG A 55 -23.51 3.33 -20.57
CA ARG A 55 -24.46 4.12 -21.35
C ARG A 55 -24.21 5.62 -21.32
N TYR A 56 -24.01 6.18 -20.14
CA TYR A 56 -23.77 7.61 -19.96
C TYR A 56 -22.40 8.07 -20.42
N GLN A 57 -21.45 7.14 -20.57
CA GLN A 57 -20.08 7.40 -21.04
C GLN A 57 -19.94 7.12 -22.55
N ASN A 58 -20.97 6.51 -23.17
CA ASN A 58 -20.99 6.13 -24.60
C ASN A 58 -19.85 5.17 -24.97
N GLU A 59 -19.57 4.20 -24.09
CA GLU A 59 -18.45 3.28 -24.24
C GLU A 59 -18.75 1.90 -23.63
N ILE A 60 -17.97 0.90 -24.03
CA ILE A 60 -17.94 -0.41 -23.36
C ILE A 60 -16.60 -0.52 -22.66
N VAL A 61 -16.62 -0.77 -21.36
CA VAL A 61 -15.42 -1.00 -20.55
C VAL A 61 -15.13 -2.50 -20.53
N VAL A 62 -13.87 -2.87 -20.79
CA VAL A 62 -13.41 -4.27 -20.81
C VAL A 62 -12.49 -4.49 -19.63
N THR A 63 -12.76 -5.51 -18.81
CA THR A 63 -11.90 -5.88 -17.68
C THR A 63 -11.44 -7.34 -17.79
N ASP A 64 -10.40 -7.68 -17.03
CA ASP A 64 -10.14 -9.07 -16.68
C ASP A 64 -11.05 -9.52 -15.52
N TYR A 65 -11.00 -10.82 -15.17
CA TYR A 65 -11.80 -11.40 -14.07
C TYR A 65 -11.47 -10.84 -12.69
N THR A 66 -10.45 -9.99 -12.55
CA THR A 66 -10.13 -9.26 -11.30
C THR A 66 -10.72 -7.85 -11.26
N GLY A 67 -11.47 -7.43 -12.29
CA GLY A 67 -12.00 -6.09 -12.46
C GLY A 67 -10.95 -5.04 -12.88
N LYS A 68 -9.77 -5.48 -13.33
CA LYS A 68 -8.77 -4.57 -13.90
C LYS A 68 -9.16 -4.22 -15.34
N VAL A 69 -9.36 -2.93 -15.61
CA VAL A 69 -9.64 -2.43 -16.96
C VAL A 69 -8.46 -2.76 -17.90
N THR A 70 -8.77 -3.40 -19.01
CA THR A 70 -7.81 -3.83 -20.05
C THR A 70 -7.98 -3.07 -21.35
N ALA A 71 -9.21 -2.61 -21.65
CA ALA A 71 -9.54 -1.81 -22.82
C ALA A 71 -10.83 -1.01 -22.60
N THR A 72 -11.10 -0.07 -23.52
CA THR A 72 -12.35 0.68 -23.60
C THR A 72 -12.72 0.84 -25.09
N LEU A 73 -13.96 0.47 -25.47
CA LEU A 73 -14.50 0.65 -26.81
C LEU A 73 -15.38 1.90 -26.80
N THR A 74 -14.99 2.92 -27.54
CA THR A 74 -15.61 4.26 -27.50
C THR A 74 -16.43 4.56 -28.74
N GLY A 75 -17.26 5.62 -28.70
CA GLY A 75 -18.06 6.06 -29.87
C GLY A 75 -19.38 5.31 -30.01
N LEU A 76 -19.93 4.82 -28.90
CA LEU A 76 -21.16 4.02 -28.83
C LEU A 76 -22.26 4.79 -28.06
N PRO A 77 -22.88 5.80 -28.69
CA PRO A 77 -23.82 6.67 -27.98
C PRO A 77 -24.98 5.87 -27.38
N GLN A 78 -25.12 5.99 -26.05
CA GLN A 78 -26.15 5.29 -25.29
C GLN A 78 -26.13 3.77 -25.51
N VAL A 79 -24.93 3.15 -25.54
CA VAL A 79 -24.82 1.69 -25.56
C VAL A 79 -25.50 1.12 -24.32
N ARG A 80 -26.42 0.16 -24.53
CA ARG A 80 -27.27 -0.34 -23.47
C ARG A 80 -27.05 -1.80 -23.17
N ASP A 81 -27.24 -2.66 -24.11
CA ASP A 81 -27.20 -4.10 -23.92
C ASP A 81 -26.09 -4.74 -24.73
N LEU A 82 -25.58 -5.85 -24.25
CA LEU A 82 -24.45 -6.59 -24.78
C LEU A 82 -24.83 -8.06 -24.91
N GLU A 83 -24.44 -8.70 -26.02
CA GLU A 83 -24.67 -10.12 -26.21
C GLU A 83 -23.45 -10.77 -26.84
N LEU A 84 -23.08 -11.95 -26.42
CA LEU A 84 -21.99 -12.74 -27.01
C LEU A 84 -22.53 -13.79 -27.99
N SER A 85 -21.81 -14.00 -29.09
CA SER A 85 -22.04 -15.21 -29.88
C SER A 85 -21.74 -16.46 -29.05
N PRO A 86 -22.37 -17.63 -29.33
CA PRO A 86 -22.17 -18.86 -28.55
C PRO A 86 -20.72 -19.33 -28.43
N ASP A 87 -19.90 -19.03 -29.42
CA ASP A 87 -18.46 -19.32 -29.43
C ASP A 87 -17.61 -18.24 -28.71
N SER A 88 -18.25 -17.20 -28.16
CA SER A 88 -17.61 -16.00 -27.61
C SER A 88 -16.70 -15.27 -28.60
N GLY A 89 -16.82 -15.50 -29.89
CA GLY A 89 -15.99 -14.87 -30.93
C GLY A 89 -16.42 -13.44 -31.27
N THR A 90 -17.70 -13.12 -31.06
CA THR A 90 -18.29 -11.81 -31.41
C THR A 90 -19.07 -11.25 -30.23
N LEU A 91 -18.83 -9.98 -29.91
CA LEU A 91 -19.65 -9.19 -29.01
C LEU A 91 -20.57 -8.30 -29.81
N TYR A 92 -21.87 -8.38 -29.60
CA TYR A 92 -22.87 -7.48 -30.15
C TYR A 92 -23.25 -6.43 -29.09
N ALA A 93 -23.50 -5.22 -29.54
CA ALA A 93 -23.87 -4.10 -28.68
C ALA A 93 -25.05 -3.32 -29.26
N ALA A 94 -26.11 -3.18 -28.50
CA ALA A 94 -27.24 -2.31 -28.83
C ALA A 94 -26.85 -0.86 -28.57
N VAL A 95 -26.85 -0.02 -29.61
CA VAL A 95 -26.47 1.39 -29.54
C VAL A 95 -27.70 2.26 -29.80
N GLU A 96 -28.47 2.51 -28.70
CA GLU A 96 -29.75 3.23 -28.76
C GLU A 96 -29.61 4.59 -29.44
N GLY A 97 -28.61 5.39 -29.06
CA GLY A 97 -28.40 6.74 -29.58
C GLY A 97 -27.96 6.82 -31.05
N ALA A 98 -27.78 5.67 -31.71
CA ALA A 98 -27.40 5.60 -33.13
C ALA A 98 -28.31 4.68 -33.96
N ASP A 99 -29.42 4.18 -33.41
CA ASP A 99 -30.36 3.28 -34.08
C ASP A 99 -29.67 2.12 -34.81
N LYS A 100 -28.72 1.46 -34.13
CA LYS A 100 -27.96 0.34 -34.74
C LYS A 100 -27.47 -0.65 -33.70
N ILE A 101 -27.12 -1.83 -34.14
CA ILE A 101 -26.34 -2.82 -33.39
C ILE A 101 -24.95 -2.88 -33.99
N VAL A 102 -23.92 -2.96 -33.14
CA VAL A 102 -22.52 -3.01 -33.56
C VAL A 102 -21.91 -4.32 -33.12
N ALA A 103 -21.10 -4.93 -33.98
CA ALA A 103 -20.37 -6.17 -33.70
C ALA A 103 -18.88 -5.91 -33.54
N PHE A 104 -18.28 -6.55 -32.52
CA PHE A 104 -16.84 -6.50 -32.27
C PHE A 104 -16.28 -7.92 -32.20
N ASP A 105 -15.12 -8.13 -32.79
CA ASP A 105 -14.31 -9.33 -32.55
C ASP A 105 -13.76 -9.31 -31.13
N THR A 106 -14.05 -10.31 -30.32
CA THR A 106 -13.72 -10.33 -28.90
C THR A 106 -12.23 -10.50 -28.65
N ALA A 107 -11.47 -11.16 -29.52
CA ALA A 107 -10.04 -11.36 -29.37
C ALA A 107 -9.25 -10.05 -29.62
N THR A 108 -9.61 -9.33 -30.68
CA THR A 108 -8.91 -8.10 -31.13
C THR A 108 -9.54 -6.82 -30.62
N LEU A 109 -10.78 -6.89 -30.11
CA LEU A 109 -11.60 -5.75 -29.67
C LEU A 109 -11.85 -4.71 -30.77
N LYS A 110 -11.86 -5.14 -32.03
CA LYS A 110 -12.12 -4.27 -33.17
C LYS A 110 -13.53 -4.46 -33.66
N GLN A 111 -14.16 -3.35 -34.05
CA GLN A 111 -15.45 -3.39 -34.74
C GLN A 111 -15.31 -4.17 -36.05
N THR A 112 -16.21 -5.11 -36.30
CA THR A 112 -16.26 -5.96 -37.50
C THR A 112 -17.45 -5.67 -38.38
N ALA A 113 -18.58 -5.28 -37.80
CA ALA A 113 -19.79 -4.94 -38.53
C ALA A 113 -20.66 -3.92 -37.78
N GLU A 114 -21.62 -3.36 -38.47
CA GLU A 114 -22.74 -2.61 -37.89
C GLU A 114 -24.03 -2.94 -38.68
N TYR A 115 -25.14 -2.96 -37.96
CA TYR A 115 -26.47 -3.30 -38.47
C TYR A 115 -27.41 -2.14 -38.13
N PRO A 116 -27.63 -1.19 -39.05
CA PRO A 116 -28.63 -0.13 -38.89
C PRO A 116 -30.03 -0.73 -38.74
N THR A 117 -30.71 -0.41 -37.64
CA THR A 117 -32.05 -0.97 -37.35
C THR A 117 -33.20 -0.13 -37.92
N GLY A 118 -32.90 1.08 -38.38
CA GLY A 118 -33.88 2.05 -38.88
C GLY A 118 -34.03 3.26 -37.96
N ALA A 119 -34.39 4.39 -38.53
CA ALA A 119 -34.50 5.63 -37.78
C ALA A 119 -35.52 5.52 -36.63
N ARG A 120 -35.14 5.91 -35.41
CA ARG A 120 -35.96 5.90 -34.20
C ARG A 120 -36.41 4.49 -33.75
N THR A 121 -35.66 3.46 -34.11
CA THR A 121 -35.92 2.10 -33.58
C THR A 121 -35.47 1.91 -32.17
N ILE A 122 -34.43 2.63 -31.70
CA ILE A 122 -33.93 2.59 -30.31
C ILE A 122 -33.72 1.13 -29.85
N PRO A 123 -32.79 0.35 -30.50
CA PRO A 123 -32.53 -1.04 -30.08
C PRO A 123 -31.92 -1.07 -28.68
N SER A 124 -32.49 -1.86 -27.78
CA SER A 124 -32.13 -1.76 -26.35
C SER A 124 -31.88 -3.09 -25.65
N ARG A 125 -32.34 -4.22 -26.16
CA ARG A 125 -32.19 -5.56 -25.59
C ARG A 125 -31.81 -6.56 -26.66
N LEU A 126 -30.89 -7.47 -26.35
CA LEU A 126 -30.34 -8.43 -27.31
C LEU A 126 -30.47 -9.87 -26.78
N ALA A 127 -30.66 -10.81 -27.72
CA ALA A 127 -30.48 -12.23 -27.47
C ALA A 127 -30.05 -12.94 -28.76
N TYR A 128 -29.04 -13.81 -28.69
CA TYR A 128 -28.56 -14.58 -29.81
C TYR A 128 -29.18 -15.98 -29.83
N ALA A 129 -29.93 -16.31 -30.86
CA ALA A 129 -30.53 -17.62 -31.04
C ALA A 129 -30.63 -18.02 -32.52
N ASP A 130 -30.37 -19.28 -32.83
CA ASP A 130 -30.51 -19.90 -34.14
C ASP A 130 -29.82 -19.12 -35.28
N GLY A 131 -28.60 -18.61 -35.04
CA GLY A 131 -27.85 -17.83 -36.03
C GLY A 131 -28.41 -16.43 -36.26
N ARG A 132 -29.31 -15.97 -35.43
CA ARG A 132 -29.98 -14.67 -35.51
C ARG A 132 -29.78 -13.89 -34.24
N LEU A 133 -29.67 -12.58 -34.36
CA LEU A 133 -29.62 -11.68 -33.24
C LEU A 133 -30.97 -11.00 -33.08
N TRP A 134 -31.72 -11.41 -32.08
CA TRP A 134 -33.00 -10.84 -31.71
C TRP A 134 -32.79 -9.58 -30.88
N PHE A 135 -33.67 -8.58 -31.03
CA PHE A 135 -33.57 -7.36 -30.24
C PHE A 135 -34.94 -6.76 -29.90
N GLY A 136 -35.06 -6.33 -28.64
CA GLY A 136 -36.14 -5.46 -28.22
C GLY A 136 -35.84 -4.02 -28.64
N TYR A 137 -36.85 -3.32 -29.12
CA TYR A 137 -36.69 -1.95 -29.61
C TYR A 137 -37.89 -1.06 -29.27
N GLY A 138 -37.69 0.26 -29.41
CA GLY A 138 -38.71 1.26 -29.19
C GLY A 138 -38.59 2.00 -27.86
N ASP A 139 -39.66 2.65 -27.47
CA ASP A 139 -39.79 3.35 -26.20
C ASP A 139 -41.07 2.90 -25.46
N GLN A 140 -41.44 3.58 -24.40
CA GLN A 140 -42.66 3.27 -23.65
C GLN A 140 -43.89 3.45 -24.55
N TRP A 141 -44.69 2.38 -24.72
CA TRP A 141 -45.93 2.29 -25.53
C TRP A 141 -45.76 2.16 -27.05
N GLU A 142 -44.54 2.28 -27.59
CA GLU A 142 -44.24 2.03 -29.00
C GLU A 142 -43.03 1.09 -29.12
N SER A 143 -43.16 -0.11 -28.58
CA SER A 143 -42.08 -1.09 -28.52
C SER A 143 -42.39 -2.37 -29.25
N GLY A 144 -41.36 -3.11 -29.68
CA GLY A 144 -41.50 -4.31 -30.45
C GLY A 144 -40.30 -5.25 -30.41
N LEU A 145 -40.43 -6.33 -31.18
CA LEU A 145 -39.37 -7.34 -31.37
C LEU A 145 -38.84 -7.24 -32.80
N GLY A 146 -37.53 -7.14 -32.95
CA GLY A 146 -36.80 -7.16 -34.22
C GLY A 146 -35.75 -8.26 -34.26
N MET A 147 -35.17 -8.46 -35.44
CA MET A 147 -34.14 -9.47 -35.67
C MET A 147 -33.14 -9.01 -36.72
N VAL A 148 -31.85 -9.31 -36.50
CA VAL A 148 -30.81 -9.32 -37.53
C VAL A 148 -30.60 -10.78 -37.96
N ASP A 149 -30.91 -11.12 -39.19
CA ASP A 149 -30.61 -12.46 -39.74
C ASP A 149 -29.12 -12.52 -40.13
N LEU A 150 -28.31 -13.18 -39.31
CA LEU A 150 -26.87 -13.37 -39.55
C LEU A 150 -26.56 -14.61 -40.39
N THR A 151 -27.57 -15.42 -40.72
CA THR A 151 -27.39 -16.64 -41.54
C THR A 151 -27.32 -16.34 -43.02
N ALA A 152 -27.82 -15.17 -43.45
CA ALA A 152 -27.78 -14.70 -44.84
C ALA A 152 -26.38 -14.20 -45.22
N GLU A 153 -25.97 -14.34 -46.47
CA GLU A 153 -24.70 -13.82 -47.00
C GLU A 153 -24.55 -12.31 -46.73
N THR A 154 -25.65 -11.59 -46.80
CA THR A 154 -25.76 -10.19 -46.38
C THR A 154 -26.78 -10.11 -45.26
N PRO A 155 -26.39 -9.80 -44.02
CA PRO A 155 -27.32 -9.70 -42.90
C PRO A 155 -28.46 -8.71 -43.18
N THR A 156 -29.67 -9.10 -42.81
CA THR A 156 -30.88 -8.29 -42.99
C THR A 156 -31.57 -8.02 -41.66
N VAL A 157 -32.12 -6.82 -41.50
CA VAL A 157 -32.91 -6.42 -40.32
C VAL A 157 -34.39 -6.54 -40.65
N THR A 158 -35.15 -7.15 -39.75
CA THR A 158 -36.60 -7.25 -39.81
C THR A 158 -37.20 -6.76 -38.50
N LEU A 159 -38.24 -5.95 -38.58
CA LEU A 159 -38.98 -5.40 -37.43
C LEU A 159 -40.37 -6.04 -37.34
N ASP A 160 -41.11 -5.66 -36.29
CA ASP A 160 -42.51 -6.05 -36.07
C ASP A 160 -42.74 -7.57 -35.96
N LEU A 161 -41.81 -8.24 -35.27
CA LEU A 161 -41.80 -9.68 -35.10
C LEU A 161 -42.48 -10.20 -33.83
N ALA A 162 -43.21 -9.36 -33.10
CA ALA A 162 -43.83 -9.72 -31.83
C ALA A 162 -45.04 -10.68 -31.95
N ALA A 163 -45.35 -11.14 -33.16
CA ALA A 163 -46.43 -12.11 -33.46
C ALA A 163 -47.81 -11.68 -32.91
N GLY A 164 -48.10 -10.38 -32.94
CA GLY A 164 -49.35 -9.80 -32.45
C GLY A 164 -49.43 -9.58 -30.95
N HIS A 165 -48.30 -9.67 -30.23
CA HIS A 165 -48.18 -9.24 -28.84
C HIS A 165 -47.73 -7.77 -28.78
N ASP A 166 -48.41 -6.97 -27.98
CA ASP A 166 -48.08 -5.56 -27.78
C ASP A 166 -47.28 -5.44 -26.47
N PHE A 167 -45.98 -5.15 -26.58
CA PHE A 167 -45.14 -4.88 -25.42
C PHE A 167 -45.30 -3.42 -24.98
N SER A 168 -45.35 -3.20 -23.68
CA SER A 168 -45.48 -1.85 -23.09
C SER A 168 -44.13 -1.12 -22.99
N SER A 169 -43.02 -1.88 -23.06
CA SER A 169 -41.63 -1.40 -23.10
C SER A 169 -40.82 -2.35 -24.02
N PRO A 170 -39.62 -1.95 -24.45
CA PRO A 170 -38.74 -2.89 -25.14
C PRO A 170 -38.55 -4.17 -24.33
N PRO A 171 -38.95 -5.35 -24.82
CA PRO A 171 -38.90 -6.58 -24.04
C PRO A 171 -37.47 -6.97 -23.67
N GLU A 172 -37.24 -7.39 -22.42
CA GLU A 172 -36.04 -8.13 -22.04
C GLU A 172 -36.08 -9.48 -22.76
N LEU A 173 -34.94 -9.88 -23.34
CA LEU A 173 -34.83 -11.07 -24.16
C LEU A 173 -33.84 -12.06 -23.55
N TYR A 174 -34.21 -13.34 -23.59
CA TYR A 174 -33.35 -14.43 -23.10
C TYR A 174 -33.40 -15.59 -24.11
N ALA A 175 -32.22 -16.11 -24.43
CA ALA A 175 -32.06 -17.28 -25.27
C ALA A 175 -31.02 -18.23 -24.66
N ASP A 176 -31.17 -19.52 -24.98
CA ASP A 176 -30.23 -20.55 -24.59
C ASP A 176 -29.59 -21.15 -25.87
N PRO A 177 -28.25 -21.10 -26.00
CA PRO A 177 -27.58 -21.70 -27.15
C PRO A 177 -27.85 -23.20 -27.33
N ASP A 178 -28.13 -23.90 -26.23
CA ASP A 178 -28.46 -25.34 -26.26
C ASP A 178 -29.94 -25.61 -26.63
N ASN A 179 -30.81 -24.57 -26.63
CA ASN A 179 -32.19 -24.62 -27.06
C ASN A 179 -32.50 -23.51 -28.06
N PRO A 180 -31.83 -23.50 -29.23
CA PRO A 180 -31.83 -22.35 -30.16
C PRO A 180 -33.20 -22.03 -30.80
N GLY A 181 -34.16 -22.93 -30.71
CA GLY A 181 -35.53 -22.72 -31.22
C GLY A 181 -36.45 -21.97 -30.26
N THR A 182 -35.99 -21.55 -29.12
CA THR A 182 -36.79 -20.89 -28.09
C THR A 182 -36.25 -19.49 -27.77
N LEU A 183 -37.13 -18.49 -27.80
CA LEU A 183 -36.84 -17.13 -27.32
C LEU A 183 -37.84 -16.78 -26.24
N LEU A 184 -37.33 -16.32 -25.10
CA LEU A 184 -38.13 -15.78 -24.00
C LEU A 184 -38.12 -14.25 -24.09
N ALA A 185 -39.27 -13.63 -23.94
CA ALA A 185 -39.45 -12.19 -23.84
C ALA A 185 -40.23 -11.83 -22.55
N LEU A 186 -39.71 -10.89 -21.79
CA LEU A 186 -40.38 -10.32 -20.62
C LEU A 186 -40.72 -8.87 -20.87
N ASP A 187 -41.96 -8.50 -20.56
CA ASP A 187 -42.34 -7.10 -20.45
C ASP A 187 -41.96 -6.61 -19.03
N ALA A 188 -40.69 -6.30 -18.88
CA ALA A 188 -40.06 -5.99 -17.59
C ALA A 188 -40.24 -4.52 -17.21
N HIS A 189 -40.00 -4.21 -15.93
CA HIS A 189 -40.04 -2.84 -15.39
C HIS A 189 -41.38 -2.12 -15.49
N ILE A 190 -42.46 -2.88 -15.62
CA ILE A 190 -43.84 -2.39 -15.53
C ILE A 190 -44.61 -3.16 -14.47
N SER A 191 -45.70 -2.56 -13.95
CA SER A 191 -46.47 -3.08 -12.82
C SER A 191 -47.17 -4.43 -13.09
N SER A 192 -47.34 -4.81 -14.32
CA SER A 192 -47.89 -6.10 -14.79
C SER A 192 -47.59 -6.29 -16.26
N GLY A 193 -46.86 -7.32 -16.58
CA GLY A 193 -46.52 -7.69 -17.96
C GLY A 193 -46.41 -9.20 -18.13
N PRO A 194 -46.61 -9.75 -19.30
CA PRO A 194 -46.53 -11.19 -19.53
C PRO A 194 -45.08 -11.65 -19.68
N ILE A 195 -44.90 -12.92 -19.37
CA ILE A 195 -43.81 -13.75 -19.83
C ILE A 195 -44.28 -14.37 -21.15
N VAL A 196 -43.55 -14.16 -22.23
CA VAL A 196 -43.89 -14.67 -23.56
C VAL A 196 -42.80 -15.63 -24.04
N VAL A 197 -43.17 -16.84 -24.37
CA VAL A 197 -42.25 -17.84 -24.93
C VAL A 197 -42.56 -18.00 -26.41
N TYR A 198 -41.60 -17.72 -27.28
CA TYR A 198 -41.67 -17.89 -28.70
C TYR A 198 -41.01 -19.18 -29.19
N ASP A 199 -41.60 -19.81 -30.18
CA ASP A 199 -40.91 -20.74 -31.07
C ASP A 199 -40.36 -19.94 -32.26
N ILE A 200 -39.03 -19.95 -32.39
CA ILE A 200 -38.31 -19.20 -33.44
C ILE A 200 -37.63 -20.12 -34.47
N SER A 201 -37.85 -21.44 -34.39
CA SER A 201 -37.17 -22.44 -35.21
C SER A 201 -37.42 -22.27 -36.72
N SER A 202 -38.53 -21.65 -37.13
CA SER A 202 -38.84 -21.31 -38.52
C SER A 202 -38.23 -20.00 -39.02
N GLY A 203 -37.57 -19.23 -38.14
CA GLY A 203 -37.11 -17.85 -38.39
C GLY A 203 -38.22 -16.80 -38.28
N THR A 204 -39.48 -17.21 -38.16
CA THR A 204 -40.61 -16.33 -37.85
C THR A 204 -41.16 -16.71 -36.48
N PRO A 205 -41.17 -15.79 -35.51
CA PRO A 205 -41.62 -16.10 -34.15
C PRO A 205 -43.09 -16.49 -34.12
N VAL A 206 -43.41 -17.53 -33.36
CA VAL A 206 -44.78 -17.94 -33.05
C VAL A 206 -44.88 -18.04 -31.52
N ILE A 207 -45.89 -17.38 -30.95
CA ILE A 207 -46.12 -17.47 -29.51
C ILE A 207 -46.52 -18.92 -29.17
N ARG A 208 -45.68 -19.57 -28.33
CA ARG A 208 -45.95 -20.91 -27.80
C ARG A 208 -46.85 -20.84 -26.57
N VAL A 209 -46.52 -19.93 -25.67
CA VAL A 209 -47.30 -19.64 -24.47
C VAL A 209 -47.01 -18.22 -23.99
N SER A 210 -48.03 -17.57 -23.43
CA SER A 210 -47.92 -16.27 -22.81
C SER A 210 -48.77 -16.25 -21.56
N ALA A 211 -48.24 -15.72 -20.48
CA ALA A 211 -48.95 -15.57 -19.21
C ALA A 211 -48.43 -14.41 -18.39
N ASP A 212 -49.33 -13.58 -17.87
CA ASP A 212 -49.04 -12.63 -16.81
C ASP A 212 -49.08 -13.37 -15.48
N LYS A 213 -47.96 -13.35 -14.73
CA LYS A 213 -47.83 -13.96 -13.41
C LYS A 213 -48.03 -12.93 -12.28
N GLY A 214 -48.31 -11.71 -12.62
CA GLY A 214 -48.55 -10.58 -11.72
C GLY A 214 -47.24 -10.02 -11.14
N GLY A 215 -47.09 -8.73 -11.18
CA GLY A 215 -46.02 -7.98 -10.54
C GLY A 215 -44.94 -7.46 -11.48
N PHE A 216 -43.90 -6.95 -10.90
CA PHE A 216 -42.83 -6.19 -11.55
C PHE A 216 -41.62 -7.12 -11.77
N TYR A 217 -41.34 -7.53 -12.98
CA TYR A 217 -40.17 -8.37 -13.29
C TYR A 217 -38.92 -7.50 -13.36
N HIS A 218 -37.86 -7.97 -12.71
CA HIS A 218 -36.56 -7.29 -12.71
C HIS A 218 -35.56 -7.99 -13.64
N ASP A 219 -35.52 -9.32 -13.60
CA ASP A 219 -34.54 -10.11 -14.33
C ASP A 219 -35.01 -11.55 -14.48
N ALA A 220 -34.41 -12.30 -15.43
CA ALA A 220 -34.64 -13.71 -15.58
C ALA A 220 -33.39 -14.45 -16.08
N ALA A 221 -33.33 -15.76 -15.86
CA ALA A 221 -32.28 -16.61 -16.37
C ALA A 221 -32.83 -17.98 -16.75
N LEU A 222 -32.47 -18.47 -17.94
CA LEU A 222 -32.83 -19.81 -18.39
C LEU A 222 -32.04 -20.88 -17.64
N THR A 223 -32.66 -22.02 -17.36
CA THR A 223 -31.94 -23.18 -16.82
C THR A 223 -31.10 -23.85 -17.90
N PRO A 224 -29.92 -24.43 -17.60
CA PRO A 224 -29.03 -25.01 -18.60
C PRO A 224 -29.59 -26.20 -19.36
N ASP A 225 -30.68 -26.81 -18.91
CA ASP A 225 -31.41 -27.85 -19.61
C ASP A 225 -32.42 -27.30 -20.64
N GLY A 226 -32.55 -25.96 -20.71
CA GLY A 226 -33.48 -25.28 -21.62
C GLY A 226 -34.96 -25.54 -21.34
N GLN A 227 -35.31 -26.06 -20.14
CA GLN A 227 -36.69 -26.44 -19.83
C GLN A 227 -37.44 -25.40 -19.01
N ASN A 228 -36.71 -24.58 -18.22
CA ASN A 228 -37.30 -23.67 -17.27
C ASN A 228 -36.64 -22.27 -17.34
N VAL A 229 -37.31 -21.29 -16.77
CA VAL A 229 -36.78 -19.95 -16.50
C VAL A 229 -36.94 -19.63 -15.02
N VAL A 230 -35.90 -19.07 -14.41
CA VAL A 230 -35.93 -18.53 -13.06
C VAL A 230 -36.11 -17.01 -13.19
N VAL A 231 -37.12 -16.47 -12.51
CA VAL A 231 -37.50 -15.06 -12.64
C VAL A 231 -37.31 -14.35 -11.30
N ALA A 232 -36.63 -13.21 -11.33
CA ALA A 232 -36.54 -12.24 -10.25
C ALA A 232 -37.65 -11.20 -10.39
N GLY A 233 -38.29 -10.90 -9.30
CA GLY A 233 -39.46 -9.97 -9.27
C GLY A 233 -40.60 -10.62 -8.49
N PRO A 234 -41.73 -10.36 -8.70
CA PRO A 234 -42.67 -9.39 -8.25
C PRO A 234 -43.13 -9.64 -6.80
N GLY A 235 -42.79 -8.74 -5.90
CA GLY A 235 -43.44 -8.59 -4.59
C GLY A 235 -43.29 -9.79 -3.64
N ASN A 236 -42.65 -10.86 -4.06
CA ASN A 236 -42.39 -12.08 -3.30
C ASN A 236 -40.94 -12.12 -2.85
N ARG A 237 -40.69 -12.43 -1.59
CA ARG A 237 -39.35 -12.71 -1.06
C ARG A 237 -38.82 -14.06 -1.57
N ALA A 238 -38.90 -14.25 -2.91
CA ALA A 238 -38.43 -15.48 -3.56
C ALA A 238 -38.27 -15.24 -5.07
N LEU A 239 -37.29 -15.90 -5.69
CA LEU A 239 -37.33 -16.13 -7.11
C LEU A 239 -38.33 -17.25 -7.41
N THR A 240 -38.93 -17.23 -8.59
CA THR A 240 -39.84 -18.29 -9.04
C THR A 240 -39.32 -18.92 -10.32
N GLU A 241 -39.27 -20.24 -10.36
CA GLU A 241 -38.92 -21.02 -11.55
C GLU A 241 -40.20 -21.48 -12.26
N TYR A 242 -40.33 -21.15 -13.55
CA TYR A 242 -41.44 -21.53 -14.40
C TYR A 242 -40.97 -22.44 -15.50
N ARG A 243 -41.82 -23.42 -15.87
CA ARG A 243 -41.57 -24.29 -17.01
C ARG A 243 -41.87 -23.56 -18.32
N LEU A 244 -40.96 -23.59 -19.31
CA LEU A 244 -41.11 -22.86 -20.58
C LEU A 244 -42.23 -23.38 -21.46
N SER A 245 -42.70 -24.64 -21.31
CA SER A 245 -43.76 -25.21 -22.16
C SER A 245 -45.16 -24.71 -21.83
N ASP A 246 -45.44 -24.32 -20.59
CA ASP A 246 -46.78 -23.98 -20.11
C ASP A 246 -46.79 -22.87 -19.04
N LEU A 247 -45.63 -22.35 -18.69
CA LEU A 247 -45.41 -21.37 -17.64
C LEU A 247 -45.98 -21.80 -16.28
N ALA A 248 -46.09 -23.11 -16.00
CA ALA A 248 -46.43 -23.62 -14.70
C ALA A 248 -45.27 -23.39 -13.74
N GLU A 249 -45.57 -23.00 -12.49
CA GLU A 249 -44.59 -22.87 -11.40
C GLU A 249 -44.00 -24.25 -11.09
N VAL A 250 -42.66 -24.33 -11.04
CA VAL A 250 -41.89 -25.54 -10.73
C VAL A 250 -41.43 -25.51 -9.29
N ARG A 251 -40.83 -24.40 -8.86
CA ARG A 251 -40.30 -24.21 -7.49
C ARG A 251 -40.02 -22.74 -7.21
N THR A 252 -39.74 -22.44 -5.96
CA THR A 252 -39.30 -21.13 -5.49
C THR A 252 -38.00 -21.19 -4.73
N TYR A 253 -37.25 -20.06 -4.74
CA TYR A 253 -35.98 -19.89 -4.03
C TYR A 253 -36.13 -18.73 -3.03
N PRO A 254 -36.30 -19.00 -1.73
CA PRO A 254 -36.63 -17.98 -0.75
C PRO A 254 -35.44 -17.08 -0.44
N VAL A 255 -35.68 -15.77 -0.44
CA VAL A 255 -34.73 -14.72 -0.06
C VAL A 255 -35.33 -13.80 0.99
N VAL A 256 -34.56 -12.90 1.60
CA VAL A 256 -35.08 -12.06 2.70
C VAL A 256 -35.78 -10.80 2.23
N SER A 257 -35.50 -10.35 1.03
CA SER A 257 -36.07 -9.14 0.43
C SER A 257 -36.48 -9.41 -1.02
N GLU A 258 -36.88 -8.38 -1.75
CA GLU A 258 -37.22 -8.47 -3.17
C GLU A 258 -35.98 -8.82 -4.00
N PRO A 259 -36.05 -9.86 -4.85
CA PRO A 259 -34.94 -10.24 -5.72
C PRO A 259 -34.85 -9.27 -6.91
N GLU A 260 -33.64 -8.71 -7.11
CA GLU A 260 -33.36 -7.75 -8.18
C GLU A 260 -32.74 -8.42 -9.40
N THR A 261 -31.85 -9.38 -9.20
CA THR A 261 -31.19 -10.09 -10.29
C THR A 261 -31.16 -11.59 -10.07
N VAL A 262 -31.02 -12.33 -11.18
CA VAL A 262 -30.83 -13.78 -11.16
C VAL A 262 -29.85 -14.22 -12.23
N SER A 263 -29.03 -15.22 -11.90
CA SER A 263 -28.14 -15.86 -12.86
C SER A 263 -28.05 -17.35 -12.55
N VAL A 264 -28.00 -18.19 -13.57
CA VAL A 264 -27.92 -19.65 -13.42
C VAL A 264 -26.59 -20.14 -13.99
N ALA A 265 -25.83 -20.86 -13.15
CA ALA A 265 -24.56 -21.45 -13.56
C ALA A 265 -24.76 -22.66 -14.49
N PRO A 266 -23.74 -23.09 -15.25
CA PRO A 266 -23.83 -24.26 -16.14
C PRO A 266 -24.24 -25.58 -15.45
N ASP A 267 -24.07 -25.69 -14.13
CA ASP A 267 -24.48 -26.84 -13.34
C ASP A 267 -25.88 -26.69 -12.71
N GLY A 268 -26.61 -25.64 -13.05
CA GLY A 268 -27.95 -25.33 -12.52
C GLY A 268 -27.96 -24.64 -11.15
N THR A 269 -26.81 -24.23 -10.63
CA THR A 269 -26.75 -23.41 -9.41
C THR A 269 -27.32 -22.02 -9.68
N VAL A 270 -28.30 -21.60 -8.90
CA VAL A 270 -28.96 -20.28 -9.02
C VAL A 270 -28.30 -19.29 -8.11
N ALA A 271 -27.94 -18.12 -8.62
CA ALA A 271 -27.51 -16.97 -7.82
C ALA A 271 -28.53 -15.84 -7.96
N ALA A 272 -28.72 -15.10 -6.89
CA ALA A 272 -29.61 -13.94 -6.85
C ALA A 272 -29.01 -12.82 -6.01
N THR A 273 -29.26 -11.57 -6.40
CA THR A 273 -29.11 -10.44 -5.50
C THR A 273 -30.48 -9.91 -5.08
N VAL A 274 -30.52 -9.30 -3.89
CA VAL A 274 -31.77 -8.76 -3.32
C VAL A 274 -31.54 -7.31 -2.88
N LEU A 275 -32.58 -6.54 -2.86
CA LEU A 275 -32.54 -5.19 -2.28
C LEU A 275 -32.17 -5.28 -0.78
N ASP A 276 -30.99 -4.83 -0.42
CA ASP A 276 -30.54 -4.81 0.99
C ASP A 276 -31.04 -3.58 1.72
N THR A 277 -32.01 -3.80 2.60
CA THR A 277 -32.52 -2.73 3.48
C THR A 277 -31.96 -2.80 4.89
N ASP A 278 -31.30 -3.93 5.29
CA ASP A 278 -31.04 -4.22 6.71
C ASP A 278 -29.64 -4.83 7.00
N ASN A 279 -28.72 -4.89 6.06
CA ASN A 279 -27.39 -5.52 6.20
C ASN A 279 -27.42 -7.01 6.60
N VAL A 280 -28.41 -7.77 6.14
CA VAL A 280 -28.61 -9.18 6.49
C VAL A 280 -28.10 -10.18 5.46
N GLY A 281 -27.58 -9.72 4.34
CA GLY A 281 -27.12 -10.50 3.21
C GLY A 281 -27.90 -10.16 1.95
N ASP A 282 -27.16 -9.87 0.90
CA ASP A 282 -27.65 -9.32 -0.35
C ASP A 282 -27.48 -10.30 -1.54
N THR A 283 -26.60 -11.26 -1.42
CA THR A 283 -26.30 -12.23 -2.48
C THR A 283 -26.52 -13.65 -1.99
N TYR A 284 -27.38 -14.38 -2.68
CA TYR A 284 -27.83 -15.73 -2.35
C TYR A 284 -27.38 -16.70 -3.42
N VAL A 285 -26.91 -17.87 -3.05
CA VAL A 285 -26.55 -18.95 -3.98
C VAL A 285 -27.28 -20.23 -3.56
N PHE A 286 -28.08 -20.80 -4.46
CA PHE A 286 -28.84 -22.03 -4.27
C PHE A 286 -28.26 -23.12 -5.17
N SER A 287 -27.90 -24.27 -4.61
CA SER A 287 -27.39 -25.40 -5.40
C SER A 287 -28.44 -26.49 -5.54
N THR A 288 -28.34 -27.60 -4.84
CA THR A 288 -29.23 -28.74 -4.98
C THR A 288 -30.56 -28.61 -4.22
N ASP A 289 -30.61 -27.78 -3.20
CA ASP A 289 -31.82 -27.54 -2.38
C ASP A 289 -32.34 -26.13 -2.61
N PRO A 290 -33.43 -25.97 -3.41
CA PRO A 290 -33.99 -24.65 -3.67
C PRO A 290 -34.59 -23.98 -2.44
N SER A 291 -34.97 -24.74 -1.41
CA SER A 291 -35.57 -24.19 -0.20
C SER A 291 -34.55 -23.58 0.76
N ARG A 292 -33.26 -23.82 0.51
CA ARG A 292 -32.17 -23.38 1.38
C ARG A 292 -30.95 -22.93 0.57
N PRO A 293 -30.48 -21.69 0.73
CA PRO A 293 -29.27 -21.25 0.05
C PRO A 293 -28.04 -22.05 0.52
N ALA A 294 -27.19 -22.43 -0.43
CA ALA A 294 -25.89 -23.03 -0.18
C ALA A 294 -24.90 -22.03 0.42
N SER A 295 -25.04 -20.75 0.08
CA SER A 295 -24.31 -19.66 0.73
C SER A 295 -25.09 -18.34 0.67
N ILE A 296 -24.77 -17.47 1.61
CA ILE A 296 -25.24 -16.08 1.63
C ILE A 296 -24.00 -15.20 1.82
N ARG A 297 -23.89 -14.14 1.02
CA ARG A 297 -22.90 -13.09 1.18
C ARG A 297 -23.59 -11.80 1.61
N ASN A 298 -22.86 -10.94 2.30
CA ASN A 298 -23.19 -9.55 2.47
C ASN A 298 -22.04 -8.75 1.86
N LEU A 299 -22.24 -8.17 0.70
CA LEU A 299 -21.24 -7.40 -0.03
C LEU A 299 -21.13 -5.97 0.51
N SER A 300 -22.07 -5.54 1.38
CA SER A 300 -21.98 -4.37 2.27
C SER A 300 -21.87 -2.99 1.61
N ASP A 301 -22.33 -2.83 0.39
CA ASP A 301 -22.15 -1.58 -0.33
C ASP A 301 -23.28 -0.58 -0.12
N GLY A 302 -24.34 -0.98 0.61
CA GLY A 302 -25.48 -0.14 0.94
C GLY A 302 -26.31 0.30 -0.28
N TRP A 303 -26.06 -0.29 -1.43
CA TRP A 303 -26.74 0.00 -2.69
C TRP A 303 -26.77 -1.23 -3.60
N MET A 304 -27.84 -1.34 -4.36
CA MET A 304 -28.16 -2.49 -5.22
C MET A 304 -27.95 -2.17 -6.68
N PRO A 305 -27.59 -3.14 -7.50
CA PRO A 305 -27.54 -2.96 -8.95
C PRO A 305 -28.93 -2.65 -9.49
N TRP A 306 -29.02 -1.62 -10.28
CA TRP A 306 -30.21 -1.27 -11.02
C TRP A 306 -30.22 -2.06 -12.34
N GLY A 307 -31.19 -2.95 -12.50
CA GLY A 307 -31.43 -3.64 -13.77
C GLY A 307 -30.76 -5.01 -13.93
N GLY A 308 -31.20 -5.72 -14.93
CA GLY A 308 -30.79 -7.07 -15.26
C GLY A 308 -29.29 -7.23 -15.56
N HIS A 309 -28.82 -8.46 -15.47
CA HIS A 309 -27.49 -8.91 -15.87
C HIS A 309 -26.31 -8.35 -15.02
N SER A 310 -26.59 -7.77 -13.85
CA SER A 310 -25.55 -7.32 -12.92
C SER A 310 -24.97 -8.46 -12.05
N THR A 311 -25.53 -9.66 -12.14
CA THR A 311 -25.05 -10.88 -11.48
C THR A 311 -24.76 -11.95 -12.51
N ASN A 312 -23.49 -12.37 -12.61
CA ASN A 312 -23.04 -13.27 -13.67
C ASN A 312 -22.09 -14.34 -13.15
N TRP A 313 -22.22 -15.57 -13.66
CA TRP A 313 -21.29 -16.65 -13.41
C TRP A 313 -20.10 -16.62 -14.37
N SER A 314 -18.90 -17.03 -13.89
CA SER A 314 -17.84 -17.45 -14.80
C SER A 314 -18.28 -18.68 -15.60
N ALA A 315 -17.76 -18.87 -16.80
CA ALA A 315 -18.14 -19.97 -17.68
C ALA A 315 -17.96 -21.36 -17.05
N ASP A 316 -16.99 -21.50 -16.10
CA ASP A 316 -16.75 -22.73 -15.36
C ASP A 316 -17.56 -22.82 -14.04
N GLY A 317 -18.37 -21.82 -13.73
CA GLY A 317 -19.17 -21.72 -12.51
C GLY A 317 -18.36 -21.60 -11.21
N SER A 318 -17.04 -21.34 -11.30
CA SER A 318 -16.17 -21.26 -10.12
C SER A 318 -16.22 -19.89 -9.40
N LYS A 319 -16.68 -18.86 -10.12
CA LYS A 319 -16.80 -17.48 -9.62
C LYS A 319 -18.18 -16.93 -9.92
N LEU A 320 -18.61 -16.03 -9.02
CA LEU A 320 -19.77 -15.18 -9.26
C LEU A 320 -19.30 -13.73 -9.29
N PHE A 321 -19.68 -13.01 -10.34
CA PHE A 321 -19.43 -11.59 -10.51
C PHE A 321 -20.70 -10.83 -10.17
N VAL A 322 -20.58 -9.85 -9.29
CA VAL A 322 -21.72 -9.02 -8.87
C VAL A 322 -21.34 -7.56 -8.98
N LEU A 323 -22.20 -6.76 -9.59
CA LEU A 323 -22.09 -5.31 -9.57
C LEU A 323 -22.88 -4.75 -8.39
N GLY A 324 -22.31 -3.74 -7.76
CA GLY A 324 -22.95 -2.94 -6.74
C GLY A 324 -22.42 -1.51 -6.81
N GLY A 325 -22.76 -0.68 -5.84
CA GLY A 325 -22.19 0.66 -5.75
C GLY A 325 -23.22 1.78 -5.56
N SER A 326 -22.93 2.97 -6.05
CA SER A 326 -23.76 4.15 -5.96
C SER A 326 -23.77 4.90 -7.29
N ASP A 327 -24.67 5.89 -7.43
CA ASP A 327 -24.80 6.73 -8.64
C ASP A 327 -23.47 7.29 -9.20
N ASP A 328 -22.45 7.41 -8.33
CA ASP A 328 -21.15 7.96 -8.71
C ASP A 328 -20.03 6.91 -8.86
N SER A 329 -20.27 5.65 -8.47
CA SER A 329 -19.23 4.60 -8.50
C SER A 329 -19.83 3.20 -8.58
N THR A 330 -19.43 2.43 -9.57
CA THR A 330 -19.74 1.01 -9.67
C THR A 330 -18.67 0.19 -8.97
N LEU A 331 -19.08 -0.72 -8.09
CA LEU A 331 -18.24 -1.67 -7.39
C LEU A 331 -18.37 -3.05 -8.04
N PHE A 332 -17.27 -3.61 -8.45
CA PHE A 332 -17.20 -4.94 -9.03
C PHE A 332 -16.73 -5.94 -7.98
N HIS A 333 -17.62 -6.87 -7.62
CA HIS A 333 -17.33 -7.95 -6.69
C HIS A 333 -17.02 -9.23 -7.44
N VAL A 334 -15.95 -9.90 -6.99
CA VAL A 334 -15.63 -11.26 -7.42
C VAL A 334 -15.79 -12.16 -6.20
N VAL A 335 -16.84 -12.97 -6.22
CA VAL A 335 -17.12 -13.95 -5.17
C VAL A 335 -16.43 -15.25 -5.54
N ASP A 336 -15.40 -15.60 -4.78
CA ASP A 336 -14.68 -16.86 -4.93
C ASP A 336 -15.39 -17.98 -4.14
N GLU A 337 -15.42 -19.19 -4.69
CA GLU A 337 -16.13 -20.33 -4.10
C GLU A 337 -17.58 -19.97 -3.68
N PRO A 338 -18.40 -19.44 -4.59
CA PRO A 338 -19.69 -18.83 -4.27
C PRO A 338 -20.69 -19.79 -3.60
N ARG A 339 -20.48 -21.12 -3.74
CA ARG A 339 -21.28 -22.16 -3.09
C ARG A 339 -20.94 -22.40 -1.64
N LYS A 340 -19.92 -21.69 -1.07
CA LYS A 340 -19.51 -21.83 0.33
C LYS A 340 -19.79 -20.57 1.13
N TYR A 341 -20.16 -20.71 2.38
CA TYR A 341 -20.29 -19.60 3.32
C TYR A 341 -18.93 -18.95 3.58
N ALA A 342 -18.87 -17.64 3.65
CA ALA A 342 -17.66 -16.88 3.98
C ALA A 342 -17.60 -16.58 5.47
N PRO A 343 -16.67 -17.19 6.24
CA PRO A 343 -16.56 -16.92 7.66
C PRO A 343 -15.78 -15.64 7.93
N ALA A 344 -16.25 -14.84 8.88
CA ALA A 344 -15.53 -13.69 9.41
C ALA A 344 -14.66 -14.10 10.59
N LEU A 345 -13.34 -13.97 10.46
CA LEU A 345 -12.37 -14.28 11.51
C LEU A 345 -11.86 -13.01 12.16
N LYS A 346 -11.99 -12.91 13.48
CA LYS A 346 -11.47 -11.80 14.27
C LYS A 346 -10.49 -12.29 15.31
N VAL A 347 -9.32 -11.65 15.39
CA VAL A 347 -8.28 -11.91 16.39
C VAL A 347 -8.15 -10.69 17.28
N ASN A 348 -8.11 -10.89 18.61
CA ASN A 348 -7.94 -9.83 19.60
C ASN A 348 -6.78 -10.20 20.52
N ALA A 349 -5.69 -9.50 20.39
CA ALA A 349 -4.52 -9.59 21.26
C ALA A 349 -4.42 -8.32 22.12
N PRO A 350 -3.81 -8.35 23.32
CA PRO A 350 -3.58 -7.14 24.11
C PRO A 350 -2.71 -6.13 23.34
N ALA A 351 -3.04 -4.84 23.38
CA ALA A 351 -2.24 -3.81 22.72
C ALA A 351 -0.77 -3.82 23.17
N THR A 352 -0.53 -4.18 24.45
CA THR A 352 0.83 -4.26 25.01
C THR A 352 1.02 -5.51 25.87
N ALA A 353 2.25 -6.02 25.95
CA ALA A 353 2.62 -7.12 26.82
C ALA A 353 4.06 -7.01 27.33
N THR A 354 4.38 -7.73 28.38
CA THR A 354 5.74 -7.84 28.91
C THR A 354 6.43 -9.05 28.28
N ARG A 355 7.66 -8.85 27.77
CA ARG A 355 8.48 -9.95 27.22
C ARG A 355 8.66 -11.07 28.25
N ALA A 356 8.60 -12.32 27.79
CA ALA A 356 8.74 -13.53 28.60
C ALA A 356 7.70 -13.66 29.74
N LYS A 357 6.56 -13.00 29.61
CA LYS A 357 5.36 -13.20 30.44
C LYS A 357 4.22 -13.70 29.56
N SER A 358 3.37 -14.55 30.16
CA SER A 358 2.21 -15.09 29.45
C SER A 358 1.19 -13.99 29.15
N LEU A 359 0.65 -14.00 27.93
CA LEU A 359 -0.50 -13.22 27.51
C LEU A 359 -1.58 -14.16 26.95
N THR A 360 -2.79 -13.68 26.87
CA THR A 360 -3.91 -14.40 26.26
C THR A 360 -4.34 -13.67 24.99
N VAL A 361 -4.47 -14.41 23.90
CA VAL A 361 -5.07 -13.96 22.63
C VAL A 361 -6.45 -14.61 22.55
N THR A 362 -7.45 -13.84 22.18
CA THR A 362 -8.83 -14.30 22.00
C THR A 362 -9.29 -13.99 20.57
N GLY A 363 -10.41 -14.55 20.16
CA GLY A 363 -11.02 -14.22 18.88
C GLY A 363 -12.34 -14.93 18.66
N ALA A 364 -12.89 -14.70 17.48
CA ALA A 364 -14.11 -15.38 17.03
C ALA A 364 -14.02 -15.69 15.54
N LEU A 365 -14.58 -16.80 15.14
CA LEU A 365 -14.87 -17.18 13.76
C LEU A 365 -16.37 -17.36 13.64
N THR A 366 -17.02 -16.53 12.86
CA THR A 366 -18.48 -16.49 12.68
C THR A 366 -18.83 -16.61 11.22
N ALA A 367 -19.94 -17.27 10.90
CA ALA A 367 -20.51 -17.32 9.56
C ALA A 367 -22.03 -17.41 9.67
N THR A 368 -22.76 -17.12 8.59
CA THR A 368 -24.22 -17.26 8.50
C THR A 368 -24.64 -18.69 8.81
N LEU A 369 -23.95 -19.67 8.27
CA LEU A 369 -24.01 -21.05 8.75
C LEU A 369 -22.94 -21.22 9.86
N PRO A 370 -23.32 -21.41 11.14
CA PRO A 370 -22.35 -21.48 12.24
C PRO A 370 -21.41 -22.68 12.13
N LEU A 371 -20.11 -22.45 12.37
CA LEU A 371 -19.13 -23.52 12.45
C LEU A 371 -19.25 -24.31 13.76
N PRO A 372 -19.04 -25.62 13.75
CA PRO A 372 -19.13 -26.44 14.94
C PRO A 372 -17.99 -26.17 15.94
N ALA A 373 -18.28 -26.36 17.22
CA ALA A 373 -17.20 -26.41 18.22
C ALA A 373 -16.22 -27.54 17.89
N GLY A 374 -14.94 -27.32 18.13
CA GLY A 374 -13.88 -28.24 17.71
C GLY A 374 -13.29 -27.99 16.33
N THR A 375 -13.82 -27.02 15.57
CA THR A 375 -13.21 -26.60 14.28
C THR A 375 -11.74 -26.19 14.49
N PRO A 376 -10.79 -26.74 13.71
CA PRO A 376 -9.37 -26.49 13.91
C PRO A 376 -8.94 -25.14 13.32
N LEU A 377 -8.12 -24.42 14.08
CA LEU A 377 -7.50 -23.14 13.70
C LEU A 377 -5.98 -23.26 13.84
N THR A 378 -5.22 -22.87 12.83
CA THR A 378 -3.77 -22.82 12.92
C THR A 378 -3.32 -21.45 13.40
N VAL A 379 -2.33 -21.42 14.29
CA VAL A 379 -1.82 -20.17 14.88
C VAL A 379 -0.33 -20.01 14.61
N THR A 380 0.05 -18.84 14.10
CA THR A 380 1.45 -18.47 13.85
C THR A 380 1.78 -17.17 14.57
N ARG A 381 2.93 -17.16 15.26
CA ARG A 381 3.50 -15.93 15.83
C ARG A 381 4.68 -15.47 14.99
N THR A 382 4.69 -14.19 14.61
CA THR A 382 5.84 -13.54 13.97
C THR A 382 6.45 -12.52 14.92
N ASP A 383 7.76 -12.59 15.14
CA ASP A 383 8.52 -11.70 16.00
C ASP A 383 9.99 -11.56 15.52
N LEU A 384 10.82 -10.78 16.24
CA LEU A 384 12.23 -10.54 15.88
C LEU A 384 13.12 -11.80 15.95
N GLU A 385 12.70 -12.85 16.68
CA GLU A 385 13.42 -14.14 16.75
C GLU A 385 12.84 -15.15 15.75
N SER A 386 11.65 -14.89 15.22
CA SER A 386 10.93 -15.74 14.27
C SER A 386 10.32 -14.89 13.16
N PRO A 387 11.12 -14.22 12.31
CA PRO A 387 10.62 -13.30 11.29
C PRO A 387 9.77 -13.99 10.20
N ASN A 388 9.99 -15.27 9.97
CA ASN A 388 9.23 -16.10 9.02
C ASN A 388 8.03 -16.81 9.67
N GLY A 389 7.74 -16.49 10.94
CA GLY A 389 6.66 -17.11 11.69
C GLY A 389 7.07 -18.39 12.42
N LYS A 390 6.58 -18.54 13.65
CA LYS A 390 6.67 -19.76 14.45
C LYS A 390 5.27 -20.31 14.66
N SER A 391 5.02 -21.55 14.30
CA SER A 391 3.77 -22.23 14.62
C SER A 391 3.60 -22.36 16.14
N LEU A 392 2.41 -21.98 16.61
CA LEU A 392 1.94 -22.23 17.98
C LEU A 392 0.98 -23.43 18.05
N GLY A 393 0.92 -24.22 16.97
CA GLY A 393 0.09 -25.40 16.83
C GLY A 393 -1.38 -25.08 16.54
N THR A 394 -2.19 -26.12 16.52
CA THR A 394 -3.63 -26.03 16.29
C THR A 394 -4.35 -25.62 17.59
N LYS A 395 -5.30 -24.72 17.44
CA LYS A 395 -6.28 -24.33 18.46
C LYS A 395 -7.66 -24.70 17.95
N TYR A 396 -8.62 -24.82 18.83
CA TYR A 396 -9.95 -25.27 18.47
C TYR A 396 -10.99 -24.22 18.82
N LEU A 397 -12.00 -24.12 17.97
CA LEU A 397 -13.16 -23.29 18.21
C LEU A 397 -13.96 -23.83 19.37
N GLY A 398 -14.38 -22.98 20.27
CA GLY A 398 -15.30 -23.28 21.35
C GLY A 398 -16.76 -23.05 20.95
N SER A 399 -17.66 -23.18 21.91
CA SER A 399 -19.07 -22.85 21.71
C SER A 399 -19.26 -21.40 21.32
N GLY A 400 -20.22 -21.12 20.44
CA GLY A 400 -20.52 -19.77 19.94
C GLY A 400 -19.42 -19.16 19.10
N GLY A 401 -18.60 -19.99 18.42
CA GLY A 401 -17.59 -19.52 17.48
C GLY A 401 -16.40 -18.82 18.11
N LYS A 402 -16.17 -18.91 19.41
CA LYS A 402 -15.07 -18.22 20.12
C LYS A 402 -13.85 -19.12 20.31
N PHE A 403 -12.66 -18.52 20.34
CA PHE A 403 -11.42 -19.23 20.67
C PHE A 403 -10.52 -18.39 21.59
N SER A 404 -9.64 -19.05 22.33
CA SER A 404 -8.59 -18.39 23.09
C SER A 404 -7.36 -19.29 23.23
N PHE A 405 -6.19 -18.67 23.33
CA PHE A 405 -4.94 -19.38 23.63
C PHE A 405 -3.98 -18.48 24.40
N LYS A 406 -3.05 -19.13 25.13
CA LYS A 406 -1.97 -18.44 25.83
C LYS A 406 -0.66 -18.58 25.06
N ASP A 407 0.15 -17.54 25.07
CA ASP A 407 1.54 -17.56 24.59
C ASP A 407 2.46 -16.74 25.51
N THR A 408 3.76 -17.04 25.44
CA THR A 408 4.81 -16.34 26.17
C THR A 408 5.87 -15.86 25.19
N PRO A 409 5.72 -14.64 24.62
CA PRO A 409 6.62 -14.14 23.57
C PRO A 409 8.06 -13.98 24.09
N PRO A 410 9.06 -14.68 23.52
CA PRO A 410 10.46 -14.58 23.94
C PRO A 410 11.12 -13.28 23.48
N ALA A 411 10.66 -12.73 22.37
CA ALA A 411 11.13 -11.48 21.79
C ALA A 411 10.22 -10.30 22.16
N GLY A 412 10.82 -9.14 22.31
CA GLY A 412 10.11 -7.86 22.43
C GLY A 412 10.07 -7.13 21.10
N GLY A 413 9.32 -6.05 21.03
CA GLY A 413 9.04 -5.28 19.82
C GLY A 413 7.66 -5.62 19.29
N LYS A 414 7.45 -5.47 18.00
CA LYS A 414 6.22 -5.86 17.33
C LYS A 414 6.12 -7.39 17.27
N VAL A 415 5.06 -7.95 17.84
CA VAL A 415 4.74 -9.38 17.77
C VAL A 415 3.37 -9.51 17.13
N THR A 416 3.27 -10.28 16.05
CA THR A 416 2.02 -10.50 15.32
C THR A 416 1.54 -11.92 15.55
N TYR A 417 0.27 -12.08 15.89
CA TYR A 417 -0.42 -13.37 15.96
C TYR A 417 -1.36 -13.49 14.76
N LYS A 418 -1.08 -14.41 13.85
CA LYS A 418 -1.96 -14.76 12.72
C LYS A 418 -2.69 -16.05 13.06
N VAL A 419 -4.00 -16.04 12.92
CA VAL A 419 -4.88 -17.21 13.01
C VAL A 419 -5.41 -17.50 11.62
N THR A 420 -5.47 -18.78 11.26
CA THR A 420 -5.97 -19.21 9.95
C THR A 420 -6.91 -20.41 10.15
N TYR A 421 -8.05 -20.31 9.52
CA TYR A 421 -8.98 -21.40 9.25
C TYR A 421 -8.78 -21.86 7.80
N ALA A 422 -8.63 -23.16 7.57
CA ALA A 422 -8.31 -23.66 6.23
C ALA A 422 -9.52 -23.78 5.29
N GLY A 423 -10.72 -23.59 5.82
CA GLY A 423 -11.96 -23.92 5.11
C GLY A 423 -12.35 -25.38 5.26
N ASP A 424 -13.56 -25.68 4.82
CA ASP A 424 -14.12 -27.04 4.71
C ASP A 424 -15.03 -27.18 3.47
N ALA A 425 -15.84 -28.21 3.41
CA ALA A 425 -16.76 -28.42 2.28
C ALA A 425 -17.84 -27.32 2.16
N THR A 426 -18.19 -26.68 3.28
CA THR A 426 -19.30 -25.70 3.36
C THR A 426 -18.84 -24.27 3.63
N HIS A 427 -17.59 -24.06 4.03
CA HIS A 427 -17.05 -22.74 4.37
C HIS A 427 -15.74 -22.48 3.65
N THR A 428 -15.55 -21.25 3.20
CA THR A 428 -14.28 -20.79 2.64
C THR A 428 -13.22 -20.66 3.72
N ALA A 429 -11.95 -20.61 3.33
CA ALA A 429 -10.84 -20.33 4.24
C ALA A 429 -10.90 -18.88 4.74
N ALA A 430 -10.41 -18.66 5.97
CA ALA A 430 -10.33 -17.33 6.56
C ALA A 430 -9.02 -17.11 7.32
N SER A 431 -8.49 -15.91 7.32
CA SER A 431 -7.32 -15.57 8.13
C SER A 431 -7.42 -14.15 8.68
N ALA A 432 -6.96 -13.98 9.92
CA ALA A 432 -6.85 -12.66 10.54
C ALA A 432 -5.60 -12.57 11.41
N ALA A 433 -5.13 -11.38 11.68
CA ALA A 433 -3.97 -11.15 12.53
C ALA A 433 -4.16 -9.92 13.41
N ASP A 434 -3.52 -9.96 14.58
CA ASP A 434 -3.44 -8.82 15.47
C ASP A 434 -2.02 -8.65 16.03
N VAL A 435 -1.70 -7.44 16.50
CA VAL A 435 -0.35 -7.01 16.84
C VAL A 435 -0.24 -6.60 18.30
N VAL A 436 0.77 -7.12 18.99
CA VAL A 436 1.10 -6.78 20.36
C VAL A 436 2.43 -6.02 20.41
N ALA A 437 2.47 -4.89 21.10
CA ALA A 437 3.70 -4.18 21.42
C ALA A 437 4.34 -4.82 22.68
N VAL A 438 5.24 -5.77 22.48
CA VAL A 438 5.92 -6.46 23.59
C VAL A 438 7.12 -5.65 24.09
N SER A 439 7.24 -5.45 25.39
CA SER A 439 8.29 -4.62 25.99
C SER A 439 9.70 -5.16 25.71
N ARG A 440 10.66 -4.24 25.51
CA ARG A 440 12.11 -4.51 25.50
C ARG A 440 12.77 -3.70 26.60
N ALA A 441 13.76 -4.29 27.28
CA ALA A 441 14.54 -3.57 28.27
C ALA A 441 15.35 -2.43 27.63
N THR A 442 15.59 -1.37 28.37
CA THR A 442 16.49 -0.28 27.94
C THR A 442 17.90 -0.63 28.39
N PRO A 443 18.89 -0.79 27.49
CA PRO A 443 20.26 -1.07 27.88
C PRO A 443 20.98 0.20 28.38
N THR A 444 22.02 0.02 29.15
CA THR A 444 23.01 1.08 29.41
C THR A 444 24.06 1.04 28.31
N LEU A 445 24.37 2.20 27.73
CA LEU A 445 25.48 2.38 26.81
C LEU A 445 26.19 3.66 27.19
N THR A 446 27.49 3.57 27.44
CA THR A 446 28.34 4.71 27.79
C THR A 446 29.51 4.81 26.82
N LEU A 447 30.09 5.99 26.72
CA LEU A 447 31.30 6.26 25.96
C LEU A 447 32.20 7.19 26.78
N ASN A 448 33.46 6.80 26.95
CA ASN A 448 34.40 7.53 27.75
C ASN A 448 34.89 8.85 27.12
N ASN A 449 35.72 9.59 27.83
CA ASN A 449 36.44 10.81 27.41
C ASN A 449 35.60 12.04 27.11
N ASN A 450 34.29 12.06 27.38
CA ASN A 450 33.45 13.22 27.12
C ASN A 450 34.00 14.50 27.82
N ARG A 451 34.01 15.62 27.06
CA ARG A 451 34.50 16.96 27.48
C ARG A 451 35.98 17.04 27.81
N LYS A 452 36.80 16.00 27.56
CA LYS A 452 38.27 16.09 27.72
C LYS A 452 38.89 16.80 26.52
N VAL A 453 39.98 17.55 26.82
CA VAL A 453 40.77 18.25 25.79
C VAL A 453 42.17 17.65 25.76
N TYR A 454 42.63 17.32 24.55
CA TYR A 454 43.91 16.65 24.31
C TYR A 454 44.88 17.51 23.52
N ALA A 455 46.16 17.24 23.62
CA ALA A 455 47.17 17.86 22.75
C ALA A 455 46.95 17.46 21.30
N TYR A 456 47.33 18.33 20.37
CA TYR A 456 47.28 18.06 18.92
C TYR A 456 48.02 16.75 18.58
N GLY A 457 47.33 15.88 17.81
CA GLY A 457 47.89 14.63 17.34
C GLY A 457 48.03 13.53 18.40
N LYS A 458 47.42 13.69 19.57
CA LYS A 458 47.39 12.67 20.60
C LYS A 458 46.49 11.49 20.18
N ASP A 459 47.01 10.28 20.36
CA ASP A 459 46.22 9.07 20.21
C ASP A 459 45.36 8.85 21.47
N VAL A 460 44.06 8.74 21.26
CA VAL A 460 43.04 8.62 22.33
C VAL A 460 42.15 7.41 22.06
N THR A 461 42.08 6.53 23.08
CA THR A 461 41.24 5.34 22.99
C THR A 461 39.82 5.64 23.51
N PHE A 462 38.85 5.48 22.65
CA PHE A 462 37.43 5.55 22.97
C PHE A 462 36.90 4.14 23.22
N THR A 463 36.25 3.96 24.36
CA THR A 463 35.66 2.69 24.77
C THR A 463 34.17 2.87 24.96
N ALA A 464 33.39 2.19 24.13
CA ALA A 464 31.95 2.04 24.32
C ALA A 464 31.72 0.84 25.27
N HIS A 465 30.89 1.04 26.30
CA HIS A 465 30.53 -0.01 27.25
C HIS A 465 29.02 -0.24 27.25
N LEU A 466 28.60 -1.44 26.87
CA LEU A 466 27.20 -1.85 26.74
C LEU A 466 26.74 -2.66 27.98
N GLY A 467 26.97 -2.24 29.16
CA GLY A 467 26.46 -2.77 30.42
C GLY A 467 26.25 -4.32 30.46
N THR A 468 25.19 -4.75 31.16
CA THR A 468 24.84 -6.16 31.35
C THR A 468 24.33 -6.88 30.11
N THR A 469 24.09 -6.14 29.02
CA THR A 469 23.57 -6.67 27.75
C THR A 469 24.68 -7.06 26.77
N TYR A 470 25.88 -7.13 27.20
CA TYR A 470 27.11 -7.18 26.41
C TYR A 470 27.26 -8.41 25.50
N LYS A 471 26.88 -9.56 25.98
CA LYS A 471 27.25 -10.83 25.32
C LYS A 471 26.72 -10.92 23.88
N ASN A 472 27.66 -11.14 22.93
CA ASN A 472 27.37 -11.34 21.50
C ASN A 472 26.60 -10.19 20.80
N ARG A 473 26.69 -8.96 21.32
CA ARG A 473 26.01 -7.80 20.76
C ARG A 473 26.96 -6.88 20.02
N LYS A 474 26.53 -6.45 18.86
CA LYS A 474 27.29 -5.57 17.99
C LYS A 474 27.08 -4.11 18.35
N VAL A 475 28.15 -3.35 18.45
CA VAL A 475 28.17 -1.90 18.64
C VAL A 475 28.96 -1.25 17.51
N GLU A 476 28.54 -0.08 17.09
CA GLU A 476 29.25 0.76 16.13
C GLU A 476 29.77 2.01 16.81
N ILE A 477 31.01 2.42 16.47
CA ILE A 477 31.59 3.69 16.91
C ILE A 477 31.84 4.55 15.67
N TRP A 478 31.27 5.74 15.68
CA TRP A 478 31.36 6.74 14.61
C TRP A 478 32.16 7.92 15.12
N ALA A 479 32.95 8.55 14.28
CA ALA A 479 33.69 9.76 14.57
C ALA A 479 33.36 10.85 13.55
N ASP A 480 33.06 12.03 14.07
CA ASP A 480 32.70 13.22 13.31
C ASP A 480 33.66 14.37 13.71
N PRO A 481 34.82 14.50 13.06
CA PRO A 481 35.75 15.59 13.29
C PRO A 481 35.12 16.92 12.88
N PHE A 482 35.24 17.95 13.70
CA PHE A 482 34.66 19.26 13.41
C PHE A 482 35.28 19.89 12.14
N GLY A 483 34.42 20.58 11.38
CA GLY A 483 34.74 21.16 10.09
C GLY A 483 33.96 20.49 8.94
N THR A 484 33.74 21.24 7.87
CA THR A 484 32.94 20.78 6.72
C THR A 484 33.71 19.89 5.74
N ASP A 485 35.03 19.82 5.88
CA ASP A 485 35.97 19.12 5.00
C ASP A 485 36.21 17.65 5.40
N LYS A 486 35.68 17.20 6.54
CA LYS A 486 35.78 15.83 7.01
C LYS A 486 34.41 15.24 7.35
N PRO A 487 33.97 14.17 6.66
CA PRO A 487 32.68 13.57 6.91
C PRO A 487 32.67 12.76 8.21
N ASN A 488 31.47 12.60 8.78
CA ASN A 488 31.20 11.60 9.80
C ASN A 488 31.53 10.19 9.28
N LYS A 489 32.31 9.41 10.00
CA LYS A 489 32.84 8.13 9.53
C LYS A 489 32.65 7.02 10.58
N LEU A 490 32.24 5.83 10.12
CA LEU A 490 32.32 4.61 10.93
C LEU A 490 33.80 4.25 11.13
N VAL A 491 34.24 4.27 12.40
CA VAL A 491 35.65 4.00 12.77
C VAL A 491 35.86 2.63 13.39
N LYS A 492 34.81 2.03 13.92
CA LYS A 492 34.82 0.66 14.43
C LYS A 492 33.40 0.09 14.44
N SER A 493 33.27 -1.16 14.05
CA SER A 493 32.07 -1.98 14.23
C SER A 493 32.51 -3.36 14.69
N GLY A 494 31.82 -3.92 15.67
CA GLY A 494 32.14 -5.24 16.17
C GLY A 494 31.31 -5.66 17.38
N THR A 495 31.47 -6.91 17.77
CA THR A 495 30.90 -7.48 18.97
C THR A 495 31.66 -6.99 20.21
N VAL A 496 30.94 -6.58 21.25
CA VAL A 496 31.59 -6.25 22.53
C VAL A 496 32.22 -7.49 23.15
N ASN A 497 33.28 -7.26 23.92
CA ASN A 497 33.99 -8.34 24.65
C ASN A 497 33.18 -8.85 25.88
N SER A 498 33.73 -9.79 26.63
CA SER A 498 33.09 -10.38 27.81
C SER A 498 32.76 -9.35 28.92
N SER A 499 33.44 -8.20 28.92
CA SER A 499 33.18 -7.08 29.84
C SER A 499 32.25 -6.02 29.26
N GLY A 500 31.64 -6.27 28.08
CA GLY A 500 30.72 -5.32 27.41
C GLY A 500 31.42 -4.20 26.66
N ASN A 501 32.71 -4.27 26.39
CA ASN A 501 33.51 -3.19 25.81
C ASN A 501 33.81 -3.39 24.34
N LEU A 502 33.74 -2.30 23.56
CA LEU A 502 34.31 -2.15 22.24
C LEU A 502 35.14 -0.88 22.19
N SER A 503 36.41 -0.97 21.77
CA SER A 503 37.33 0.16 21.77
C SER A 503 37.90 0.46 20.39
N VAL A 504 38.21 1.74 20.17
CA VAL A 504 38.93 2.23 18.99
C VAL A 504 39.87 3.36 19.40
N THR A 505 41.07 3.41 18.85
CA THR A 505 42.03 4.51 19.08
C THR A 505 41.99 5.46 17.89
N LEU A 506 41.81 6.77 18.15
CA LEU A 506 41.77 7.83 17.16
C LEU A 506 42.87 8.83 17.44
N ARG A 507 43.58 9.26 16.39
CA ARG A 507 44.52 10.38 16.45
C ARG A 507 43.77 11.70 16.33
N LEU A 508 43.73 12.48 17.41
CA LEU A 508 42.96 13.71 17.50
C LEU A 508 43.76 14.91 16.97
N THR A 509 43.32 15.45 15.85
CA THR A 509 43.85 16.70 15.26
C THR A 509 42.84 17.84 15.29
N ARG A 510 41.58 17.54 15.65
CA ARG A 510 40.46 18.46 15.77
C ARG A 510 39.53 18.05 16.89
N ASP A 511 38.72 18.97 17.34
CA ASP A 511 37.59 18.64 18.19
C ASP A 511 36.73 17.61 17.44
N THR A 512 36.30 16.57 18.14
CA THR A 512 35.65 15.41 17.48
C THR A 512 34.47 14.95 18.31
N LYS A 513 33.32 14.81 17.68
CA LYS A 513 32.16 14.13 18.25
C LYS A 513 32.25 12.64 17.92
N VAL A 514 32.29 11.81 18.96
CA VAL A 514 32.30 10.35 18.83
C VAL A 514 30.97 9.80 19.33
N VAL A 515 30.35 8.92 18.54
CA VAL A 515 29.03 8.34 18.83
C VAL A 515 29.13 6.83 18.83
N ALA A 516 28.79 6.20 19.92
CA ALA A 516 28.56 4.77 19.99
C ALA A 516 27.09 4.46 19.76
N LYS A 517 26.79 3.50 18.89
CA LYS A 517 25.43 3.07 18.53
C LYS A 517 25.25 1.58 18.77
N PHE A 518 24.22 1.23 19.50
CA PHE A 518 23.67 -0.10 19.59
C PHE A 518 22.31 -0.10 18.90
N ALA A 519 22.12 -0.90 17.86
CA ALA A 519 20.88 -0.91 17.05
C ALA A 519 19.69 -1.56 17.78
N GLY A 520 19.94 -2.21 18.94
CA GLY A 520 18.94 -3.01 19.63
C GLY A 520 18.89 -4.44 19.11
N ASP A 521 18.13 -5.26 19.83
CA ASP A 521 17.86 -6.65 19.47
C ASP A 521 16.46 -7.07 19.96
N SER A 522 16.14 -8.35 19.90
CA SER A 522 14.87 -8.90 20.38
C SER A 522 14.58 -8.67 21.86
N ARG A 523 15.58 -8.31 22.67
CA ARG A 523 15.47 -8.15 24.12
C ARG A 523 15.64 -6.72 24.60
N TYR A 524 16.41 -5.91 23.88
CA TYR A 524 16.81 -4.57 24.27
C TYR A 524 16.52 -3.53 23.18
N LYS A 525 16.14 -2.33 23.64
CA LYS A 525 15.88 -1.19 22.75
C LYS A 525 17.19 -0.67 22.14
N PRO A 526 17.16 0.02 21.01
CA PRO A 526 18.28 0.79 20.49
C PRO A 526 18.78 1.82 21.52
N LYS A 527 20.10 2.07 21.53
CA LYS A 527 20.71 3.07 22.41
C LYS A 527 21.90 3.73 21.74
N THR A 528 22.09 5.01 22.00
CA THR A 528 23.26 5.78 21.58
C THR A 528 23.93 6.44 22.79
N ALA A 529 25.25 6.59 22.71
CA ALA A 529 26.05 7.38 23.64
C ALA A 529 26.98 8.29 22.85
N THR A 530 27.17 9.52 23.31
CA THR A 530 27.99 10.53 22.63
C THR A 530 29.07 11.03 23.54
N SER A 531 30.26 11.26 23.01
CA SER A 531 31.41 11.88 23.65
C SER A 531 31.96 12.95 22.71
N THR A 532 31.96 14.19 23.14
CA THR A 532 32.64 15.27 22.42
C THR A 532 33.96 15.58 23.12
N VAL A 533 35.04 15.50 22.36
CA VAL A 533 36.40 15.74 22.87
C VAL A 533 37.03 16.91 22.11
N GLY A 534 37.83 17.68 22.84
CA GLY A 534 38.60 18.76 22.28
C GLY A 534 40.02 18.33 21.88
N ALA A 535 40.54 18.94 20.84
CA ALA A 535 41.94 18.83 20.46
C ALA A 535 42.54 20.24 20.31
N LYS A 536 43.61 20.50 21.04
CA LYS A 536 44.37 21.73 20.95
C LYS A 536 44.99 21.90 19.57
N VAL A 537 45.31 23.13 19.17
CA VAL A 537 46.17 23.37 18.01
C VAL A 537 47.65 23.21 18.43
N LYS A 538 48.52 22.93 17.51
CA LYS A 538 49.95 23.09 17.70
C LYS A 538 50.29 24.55 17.40
N VAL A 539 50.79 25.30 18.39
CA VAL A 539 51.15 26.71 18.26
C VAL A 539 52.51 26.98 18.87
N SER A 540 53.30 27.76 18.14
CA SER A 540 54.60 28.25 18.62
C SER A 540 54.84 29.66 18.13
N THR A 541 55.56 30.45 18.94
CA THR A 541 55.97 31.80 18.61
C THR A 541 57.50 31.88 18.70
N SER A 542 58.13 32.45 17.70
CA SER A 542 59.55 32.79 17.73
C SER A 542 59.73 34.29 17.57
N ILE A 543 60.80 34.78 18.14
CA ILE A 543 61.21 36.19 18.05
C ILE A 543 62.53 36.23 17.27
N SER A 544 62.69 37.20 16.37
CA SER A 544 63.91 37.40 15.59
C SER A 544 64.22 38.88 15.41
N GLY A 545 65.46 39.20 15.03
CA GLY A 545 65.94 40.56 14.89
C GLY A 545 66.65 41.09 16.14
N GLN A 546 66.78 40.31 17.18
CA GLN A 546 67.52 40.63 18.41
C GLN A 546 69.04 40.65 18.14
N TYR A 547 69.75 41.53 18.88
CA TYR A 547 71.21 41.56 18.85
C TYR A 547 71.90 40.58 19.82
N LYS A 548 71.17 40.19 20.91
CA LYS A 548 71.61 39.11 21.85
C LYS A 548 70.43 38.46 22.53
N THR A 549 70.70 37.30 23.18
CA THR A 549 69.79 36.67 24.12
C THR A 549 70.52 36.49 25.46
N LYS A 550 69.77 36.54 26.58
CA LYS A 550 70.30 36.29 27.92
C LYS A 550 69.26 35.57 28.77
N TYR A 551 69.66 34.58 29.50
CA TYR A 551 68.79 33.96 30.51
C TYR A 551 68.81 34.80 31.77
N THR A 552 67.68 35.33 32.18
CA THR A 552 67.52 36.18 33.38
C THR A 552 66.06 36.14 33.83
N TRP A 553 65.82 36.39 35.13
CA TRP A 553 64.49 36.32 35.74
C TRP A 553 63.70 35.04 35.40
N GLY A 554 64.40 33.88 35.32
CA GLY A 554 63.81 32.59 35.08
C GLY A 554 63.44 32.32 33.62
N HIS A 555 63.76 33.23 32.68
CA HIS A 555 63.41 33.10 31.26
C HIS A 555 64.52 33.56 30.35
N THR A 556 64.51 33.10 29.09
CA THR A 556 65.37 33.63 28.02
C THR A 556 64.75 34.90 27.46
N TYR A 557 65.44 36.03 27.64
CA TYR A 557 65.05 37.33 27.09
C TYR A 557 65.81 37.60 25.80
N TYR A 558 65.07 38.15 24.78
CA TYR A 558 65.57 38.63 23.52
C TYR A 558 65.78 40.14 23.62
N TYR A 559 66.99 40.63 23.37
CA TYR A 559 67.35 42.04 23.52
C TYR A 559 67.37 42.75 22.17
N PHE A 560 66.74 43.92 22.13
CA PHE A 560 66.64 44.74 20.95
C PHE A 560 67.15 46.17 21.28
N HIS A 561 67.83 46.80 20.32
CA HIS A 561 68.00 48.24 20.39
C HIS A 561 66.62 48.92 20.14
N LYS A 562 66.35 50.06 20.77
CA LYS A 562 65.08 50.78 20.64
C LYS A 562 64.71 51.19 19.19
N SER A 563 65.69 51.21 18.29
CA SER A 563 65.52 51.50 16.86
C SER A 563 65.23 50.23 16.01
N LYS A 564 65.09 49.06 16.59
CA LYS A 564 64.90 47.79 15.89
C LYS A 564 63.60 47.13 16.29
N ASP A 565 62.73 46.90 15.32
CA ASP A 565 61.44 46.23 15.49
C ASP A 565 61.62 44.71 15.62
N PRO A 566 61.15 44.11 16.69
CA PRO A 566 61.03 42.64 16.78
C PRO A 566 60.12 42.06 15.68
N LEU A 567 60.55 40.96 15.10
CA LEU A 567 59.71 40.19 14.22
C LEU A 567 59.20 38.92 14.97
N PHE A 568 57.90 38.87 15.18
CA PHE A 568 57.21 37.72 15.78
C PHE A 568 56.74 36.81 14.67
N THR A 569 57.23 35.57 14.65
CA THR A 569 56.75 34.55 13.70
C THR A 569 55.97 33.49 14.48
N THR A 570 54.71 33.42 14.17
CA THR A 570 53.81 32.38 14.69
C THR A 570 53.70 31.24 13.71
N THR A 571 53.89 30.02 14.18
CA THR A 571 53.51 28.81 13.41
C THR A 571 52.40 28.13 14.19
N MET A 572 51.25 27.91 13.53
CA MET A 572 50.08 27.27 14.11
C MET A 572 49.51 26.24 13.14
N THR A 573 48.85 25.22 13.63
CA THR A 573 48.14 24.25 12.78
C THR A 573 47.24 24.96 11.79
N ALA A 574 47.51 24.77 10.49
CA ALA A 574 46.78 25.45 9.41
C ALA A 574 45.32 24.99 9.35
N TYR A 575 44.44 25.95 9.10
CA TYR A 575 43.04 25.75 8.72
C TYR A 575 42.56 26.96 7.89
N PRO A 576 41.65 26.81 6.93
CA PRO A 576 41.14 27.93 6.12
C PRO A 576 40.59 29.04 6.98
N ASN A 577 40.96 30.29 6.65
CA ASN A 577 40.57 31.54 7.33
C ASN A 577 41.00 31.68 8.80
N ARG A 578 41.85 30.78 9.30
CA ARG A 578 42.34 30.85 10.68
C ARG A 578 43.25 32.05 10.91
N SER A 579 43.03 32.70 12.07
CA SER A 579 43.85 33.76 12.59
C SER A 579 44.47 33.34 13.93
N GLN A 580 45.63 33.88 14.23
CA GLN A 580 46.20 33.82 15.58
C GLN A 580 45.90 35.15 16.30
N GLN A 581 45.63 35.13 17.58
CA GLN A 581 45.70 36.32 18.42
C GLN A 581 47.10 36.44 18.96
N LEU A 582 47.75 37.60 18.70
CA LEU A 582 49.03 37.93 19.30
C LEU A 582 48.76 38.85 20.50
N GLN A 583 49.15 38.42 21.70
CA GLN A 583 48.99 39.16 22.97
C GLN A 583 50.33 39.66 23.43
N LEU A 584 50.42 40.92 23.78
CA LEU A 584 51.56 41.58 24.40
C LEU A 584 51.25 41.89 25.85
N GLU A 585 52.26 41.71 26.71
CA GLU A 585 52.20 42.18 28.12
C GLU A 585 53.51 42.87 28.49
N VAL A 586 53.42 43.87 29.38
CA VAL A 586 54.52 44.60 29.96
C VAL A 586 54.58 44.37 31.47
N TYR A 587 55.79 44.17 32.00
CA TYR A 587 55.99 44.00 33.41
C TYR A 587 56.30 45.30 34.11
N TYR A 588 55.48 45.68 35.10
CA TYR A 588 55.64 46.90 35.89
C TYR A 588 55.25 46.60 37.35
N GLN A 589 56.08 47.10 38.26
CA GLN A 589 55.86 47.00 39.74
C GLN A 589 55.44 45.60 40.22
N GLY A 590 56.08 44.55 39.74
CA GLY A 590 55.82 43.16 40.20
C GLY A 590 54.74 42.41 39.41
N THR A 591 54.00 43.05 38.52
CA THR A 591 52.84 42.51 37.83
C THR A 591 52.98 42.60 36.32
N TRP A 592 52.42 41.64 35.58
CA TRP A 592 52.28 41.69 34.15
C TRP A 592 50.93 42.32 33.78
N TYR A 593 51.00 43.42 33.02
CA TYR A 593 49.84 44.17 32.50
C TYR A 593 49.64 43.89 31.01
N ASP A 594 48.39 43.79 30.56
CA ASP A 594 48.05 43.67 29.17
C ASP A 594 48.46 44.97 28.43
N ALA A 595 49.28 44.83 27.40
CA ALA A 595 49.72 45.89 26.54
C ALA A 595 49.05 45.86 25.15
N GLY A 596 48.04 45.01 25.00
CA GLY A 596 47.23 44.88 23.80
C GLY A 596 47.27 43.50 23.15
N SER A 597 46.23 43.22 22.43
CA SER A 597 46.11 41.98 21.62
C SER A 597 45.40 42.26 20.29
N GLU A 598 45.84 41.58 19.24
CA GLU A 598 45.27 41.73 17.90
C GLU A 598 45.28 40.40 17.15
N TYR A 599 44.31 40.22 16.21
CA TYR A 599 44.20 39.04 15.39
C TYR A 599 44.88 39.20 14.02
N PHE A 600 45.77 38.27 13.71
CA PHE A 600 46.49 38.24 12.43
C PHE A 600 46.19 36.95 11.69
N LYS A 601 45.86 37.08 10.41
CA LYS A 601 45.60 35.90 9.55
C LYS A 601 46.86 35.05 9.40
N LEU A 602 46.65 33.75 9.39
CA LEU A 602 47.67 32.75 9.03
C LEU A 602 47.69 32.53 7.53
N SER A 603 48.87 32.27 6.98
CA SER A 603 49.00 31.77 5.60
C SER A 603 48.39 30.36 5.47
N SER A 604 48.26 29.85 4.25
CA SER A 604 47.80 28.50 3.97
C SER A 604 48.69 27.40 4.62
N THR A 605 49.93 27.75 4.94
CA THR A 605 50.87 26.87 5.67
C THR A 605 50.84 27.07 7.18
N GLY A 606 49.96 27.92 7.71
CA GLY A 606 49.82 28.17 9.16
C GLY A 606 50.85 29.14 9.74
N VAL A 607 51.43 30.00 8.95
CA VAL A 607 52.44 30.96 9.40
C VAL A 607 51.88 32.39 9.37
N SER A 608 52.15 33.14 10.44
CA SER A 608 51.91 34.60 10.50
C SER A 608 53.20 35.29 10.95
N LYS A 609 53.56 36.40 10.32
CA LYS A 609 54.70 37.24 10.64
C LYS A 609 54.23 38.63 10.98
N VAL A 610 54.49 39.08 12.18
CA VAL A 610 54.07 40.39 12.72
C VAL A 610 55.29 41.14 13.19
N ARG A 611 55.47 42.35 12.74
CA ARG A 611 56.53 43.25 13.16
C ARG A 611 55.94 44.23 14.16
N LEU A 612 56.56 44.34 15.35
CA LEU A 612 56.19 45.34 16.35
C LEU A 612 56.89 46.64 15.99
N GLY A 613 56.17 47.49 15.23
CA GLY A 613 56.68 48.81 14.83
C GLY A 613 56.33 49.91 15.83
N GLY A 614 56.97 51.06 15.67
CA GLY A 614 56.70 52.27 16.48
C GLY A 614 57.84 52.67 17.42
N THR A 615 57.53 53.55 18.36
CA THR A 615 58.49 53.99 19.40
C THR A 615 58.60 52.95 20.51
N HIS A 616 59.83 52.57 20.84
CA HIS A 616 60.06 51.52 21.85
C HIS A 616 60.68 52.13 23.12
N GLU A 617 59.92 52.02 24.20
CA GLU A 617 60.39 52.38 25.53
C GLU A 617 61.41 51.37 26.06
N THR A 618 62.51 51.86 26.61
CA THR A 618 63.63 51.00 27.10
C THR A 618 63.47 50.62 28.56
N GLY A 619 64.02 49.47 28.93
CA GLY A 619 64.09 49.02 30.33
C GLY A 619 62.90 48.21 30.80
N TYR A 620 61.78 48.21 30.10
CA TYR A 620 60.62 47.39 30.48
C TYR A 620 60.80 45.98 29.99
N ARG A 621 60.47 45.02 30.87
CA ARG A 621 60.35 43.60 30.50
C ARG A 621 59.03 43.41 29.77
N MET A 622 59.06 42.79 28.60
CA MET A 622 57.89 42.49 27.80
C MET A 622 57.80 41.00 27.52
N ARG A 623 56.60 40.51 27.30
CA ARG A 623 56.37 39.17 26.78
C ARG A 623 55.28 39.14 25.74
N VAL A 624 55.35 38.17 24.82
CA VAL A 624 54.41 37.96 23.74
C VAL A 624 54.06 36.49 23.63
N ARG A 625 52.83 36.20 23.35
CA ARG A 625 52.38 34.85 22.98
C ARG A 625 51.35 34.92 21.86
N SER A 626 51.30 33.84 21.10
CA SER A 626 50.23 33.58 20.12
C SER A 626 49.24 32.60 20.71
N SER A 627 47.96 32.86 20.45
CA SER A 627 46.86 32.02 20.92
C SER A 627 45.87 31.75 19.81
N TYR A 628 45.26 30.58 19.87
CA TYR A 628 44.08 30.24 19.13
C TYR A 628 42.87 30.25 20.06
N TYR A 629 41.85 31.01 19.71
CA TYR A 629 40.56 30.99 20.41
C TYR A 629 39.51 30.36 19.51
N ASN A 630 38.84 29.31 20.01
CA ASN A 630 37.73 28.71 19.30
C ASN A 630 36.69 29.78 18.91
N SER A 631 36.23 29.79 17.72
CA SER A 631 35.32 30.77 17.11
C SER A 631 36.00 32.09 16.69
N THR A 632 36.57 32.89 17.60
CA THR A 632 37.10 34.20 17.29
C THR A 632 38.40 34.17 16.47
N SER A 633 39.12 33.06 16.45
CA SER A 633 40.24 32.81 15.54
C SER A 633 39.81 32.42 14.09
N GLY A 634 38.50 32.51 13.74
CA GLY A 634 37.99 32.34 12.39
C GLY A 634 37.47 30.93 12.07
N ASP A 635 37.57 29.98 13.02
CA ASP A 635 37.01 28.62 12.90
C ASP A 635 36.69 28.03 14.27
N VAL A 636 35.97 26.91 14.28
CA VAL A 636 35.50 26.19 15.48
C VAL A 636 36.03 24.75 15.55
N VAL A 637 37.06 24.42 14.80
CA VAL A 637 37.51 23.03 14.66
C VAL A 637 38.48 22.55 15.71
N ASN A 638 39.01 23.43 16.56
CA ASN A 638 39.88 23.08 17.64
C ASN A 638 39.50 23.79 18.94
N SER A 639 39.97 23.26 20.05
CA SER A 639 39.81 23.88 21.37
C SER A 639 40.79 25.04 21.57
N THR A 640 40.38 26.09 22.28
CA THR A 640 41.22 27.25 22.64
C THR A 640 42.58 26.80 23.17
N THR A 641 43.63 27.40 22.63
CA THR A 641 45.02 26.99 22.92
C THR A 641 45.91 28.21 23.02
N HIS A 642 46.66 28.31 24.08
CA HIS A 642 47.66 29.37 24.30
C HIS A 642 49.06 28.80 24.04
N GLY A 643 49.86 29.53 23.25
CA GLY A 643 51.27 29.28 23.08
C GLY A 643 52.09 29.69 24.33
N ALA A 644 53.32 29.29 24.34
CA ALA A 644 54.23 29.68 25.40
C ALA A 644 54.64 31.17 25.27
N TRP A 645 54.76 31.83 26.40
CA TRP A 645 55.29 33.19 26.40
C TRP A 645 56.73 33.23 25.91
N LYS A 646 57.08 34.29 25.14
CA LYS A 646 58.42 34.67 24.71
C LYS A 646 58.71 36.06 25.29
N TYR A 647 59.88 36.24 25.88
CA TYR A 647 60.23 37.38 26.65
C TYR A 647 61.24 38.25 25.89
N PHE A 648 61.07 39.54 25.89
CA PHE A 648 61.99 40.48 25.21
C PHE A 648 62.08 41.78 25.98
N ILE A 649 63.09 42.59 25.63
CA ILE A 649 63.36 43.88 26.24
C ILE A 649 64.05 44.82 25.24
N PHE A 650 63.71 46.08 25.29
CA PHE A 650 64.38 47.10 24.54
C PHE A 650 65.45 47.79 25.40
N THR A 651 66.58 48.09 24.77
CA THR A 651 67.71 48.79 25.37
C THR A 651 68.10 49.99 24.52
N SER A 652 68.81 50.92 25.04
CA SER A 652 69.36 52.07 24.34
C SER A 652 70.24 51.71 23.17
#